data_dcebc52f3816d283a86ccd9dbcefb51a
#
_entry.id   dcebc52f3816d283a86ccd9dbcefb51a
#
_cell.length_a   1.000
_cell.length_b   1.000
_cell.length_c   1.000
_cell.angle_alpha   90.00
_cell.angle_beta   90.00
_cell.angle_gamma   90.00
#
_symmetry.space_group_name_H-M   'P 1'
#
loop_
_entity.id
_entity.type
_entity.pdbx_description
1 polymer ?
#
loop_
_entity_poly.entity_id
_entity_poly.type
_entity_poly.pdbx_seq_one_letter_code
_entity_poly.pdbx_strand_id
1 'polypeptide(L)'
;MPKISQSNFSKGMVTPTSYGEYQKPWFRASCRLLQNGLILTTGAVMKRPAFEYLFNFAEIYIQAYAYGFGGTHDYVVAVSNTHLYVLDIFGTTPGIVATFQIATQQAGKVSFAPYGRGLIFTSLGQIPQMLERSSAGVFSVRTLSFGPPTTVGKVTGVTVTVGTAGASGDRNVLRSYVVTAVDDEGLESVPSAPVSITAKATAVLSITYNADTGAETYRIYKEIINGSEVYGYIGESLTTSFLDDRINPDESRTAPLYYDPITNRKPRVVSFIGQRAVYANAVENKHLVMLSRTGTYSVFSRRQPTVATDSIVLTVSAPDSLKITQFAELNGTLMFTDTGCYSVEGDIDGTIAPSTISFNRLAGIGCSDSVPPVVIGSALAVVSYDRYNLKLVKRGQFDMPGASSVEYLDILHDVRDVFAEHRITNMTFMADPVPVLWLVLENGDLYSFTLDSEDSIIGMSRHTSTGATPGHDDFVEIVTASDGISFHTLAFVRRPGFSGMCVERLTHTFVDTALNGIGRYLDSSIEVASGTDTRSFTSPKLSRYVGKPAHVVTDKGDHFSASITGNTLTLPATATPAKQVLVGFPYYFRLRTHGLEVLAETELGRKLQLTHVVGMFYDTYGRLQDDSVGDSAKVALVVPQGVTARSASTSLAGEDLVTLGGCDVDTPWKNADATIELVSKDPFKVVLLELLLDVNVGTKRELLE
;
A
#
# COMPACT_ATOMS: atom_id res chain seq x y z
N MET A 1 -38.24 -33.49 -2.29
CA MET A 1 -36.98 -33.22 -2.99
C MET A 1 -36.06 -32.52 -2.00
N PRO A 2 -34.88 -33.02 -1.79
CA PRO A 2 -33.92 -32.27 -0.93
C PRO A 2 -33.57 -30.95 -1.61
N LYS A 3 -33.64 -29.87 -0.81
CA LYS A 3 -33.21 -28.54 -1.21
C LYS A 3 -31.81 -28.32 -0.67
N ILE A 4 -30.91 -27.89 -1.53
CA ILE A 4 -29.56 -27.49 -1.16
C ILE A 4 -29.53 -25.98 -1.21
N SER A 5 -29.20 -25.35 -0.08
CA SER A 5 -29.02 -23.89 0.00
C SER A 5 -27.56 -23.55 0.14
N GLN A 6 -27.08 -22.64 -0.68
CA GLN A 6 -25.80 -21.99 -0.50
C GLN A 6 -26.08 -20.50 -0.25
N SER A 7 -26.25 -20.16 1.01
CA SER A 7 -26.63 -18.81 1.47
C SER A 7 -25.46 -17.90 1.79
N ASN A 8 -24.23 -18.39 1.62
CA ASN A 8 -23.03 -17.67 1.99
C ASN A 8 -21.88 -18.06 1.08
N PHE A 9 -21.14 -17.07 0.57
CA PHE A 9 -19.96 -17.22 -0.25
C PHE A 9 -18.73 -16.58 0.40
N SER A 10 -18.75 -16.41 1.73
CA SER A 10 -17.74 -15.63 2.47
C SER A 10 -16.32 -16.16 2.31
N LYS A 11 -16.12 -17.45 2.01
CA LYS A 11 -14.79 -18.02 1.75
C LYS A 11 -14.30 -17.79 0.30
N GLY A 12 -15.21 -17.41 -0.61
CA GLY A 12 -14.85 -17.17 -1.99
C GLY A 12 -14.30 -18.39 -2.70
N MET A 13 -13.34 -18.17 -3.59
CA MET A 13 -12.72 -19.24 -4.36
C MET A 13 -11.73 -20.04 -3.50
N VAL A 14 -11.81 -21.37 -3.57
CA VAL A 14 -10.85 -22.28 -2.97
C VAL A 14 -10.32 -23.27 -4.01
N THR A 15 -9.11 -23.77 -3.79
CA THR A 15 -8.42 -24.63 -4.74
C THR A 15 -8.67 -26.12 -4.48
N PRO A 16 -8.39 -27.01 -5.47
CA PRO A 16 -8.59 -28.44 -5.33
C PRO A 16 -7.89 -29.11 -4.15
N THR A 17 -6.75 -28.58 -3.69
CA THR A 17 -6.04 -29.12 -2.51
C THR A 17 -6.87 -29.03 -1.24
N SER A 18 -7.78 -28.05 -1.15
CA SER A 18 -8.69 -27.90 -0.01
C SER A 18 -9.94 -28.77 -0.12
N TYR A 19 -10.19 -29.46 -1.23
CA TYR A 19 -11.40 -30.29 -1.40
C TYR A 19 -11.45 -31.49 -0.45
N GLY A 20 -10.33 -31.91 0.13
CA GLY A 20 -10.33 -32.91 1.20
C GLY A 20 -11.04 -32.45 2.48
N GLU A 21 -11.28 -31.15 2.62
CA GLU A 21 -11.93 -30.53 3.79
C GLU A 21 -13.46 -30.29 3.61
N TYR A 22 -14.07 -30.94 2.61
CA TYR A 22 -15.49 -30.72 2.25
C TYR A 22 -16.49 -30.92 3.40
N GLN A 23 -16.13 -31.64 4.46
CA GLN A 23 -16.96 -31.83 5.65
C GLN A 23 -16.94 -30.63 6.60
N LYS A 24 -15.98 -29.71 6.44
CA LYS A 24 -15.91 -28.53 7.31
C LYS A 24 -16.99 -27.50 6.93
N PRO A 25 -17.65 -26.86 7.90
CA PRO A 25 -18.73 -25.89 7.62
C PRO A 25 -18.30 -24.75 6.70
N TRP A 26 -17.04 -24.28 6.80
CA TRP A 26 -16.55 -23.20 5.98
C TRP A 26 -16.45 -23.54 4.49
N PHE A 27 -16.29 -24.82 4.14
CA PHE A 27 -16.18 -25.25 2.75
C PHE A 27 -17.48 -24.99 1.97
N ARG A 28 -18.63 -25.05 2.61
CA ARG A 28 -19.92 -24.71 2.00
C ARG A 28 -20.07 -23.22 1.69
N ALA A 29 -19.36 -22.36 2.44
CA ALA A 29 -19.30 -20.94 2.18
C ALA A 29 -18.26 -20.58 1.10
N SER A 30 -17.75 -21.57 0.36
CA SER A 30 -16.78 -21.39 -0.71
C SER A 30 -17.33 -21.79 -2.07
N CYS A 31 -16.60 -21.47 -3.11
CA CYS A 31 -16.90 -21.84 -4.49
C CYS A 31 -15.63 -22.28 -5.23
N ARG A 32 -15.82 -23.00 -6.33
CA ARG A 32 -14.71 -23.50 -7.15
C ARG A 32 -14.03 -22.40 -7.96
N LEU A 33 -14.80 -21.40 -8.40
CA LEU A 33 -14.30 -20.23 -9.15
C LEU A 33 -15.11 -19.00 -8.76
N LEU A 34 -14.44 -17.94 -8.43
CA LEU A 34 -15.00 -16.61 -8.34
C LEU A 34 -14.13 -15.64 -9.14
N GLN A 35 -14.67 -15.14 -10.23
CA GLN A 35 -13.97 -14.23 -11.12
C GLN A 35 -14.73 -12.92 -11.25
N ASN A 36 -14.03 -11.80 -11.03
CA ASN A 36 -14.60 -10.46 -11.06
C ASN A 36 -15.79 -10.26 -10.09
N GLY A 37 -15.78 -11.01 -8.98
CA GLY A 37 -16.68 -10.81 -7.86
C GLY A 37 -15.97 -10.16 -6.68
N LEU A 38 -16.64 -9.31 -5.94
CA LEU A 38 -16.24 -8.88 -4.60
C LEU A 38 -17.14 -9.56 -3.59
N ILE A 39 -16.52 -10.13 -2.58
CA ILE A 39 -17.23 -10.72 -1.46
C ILE A 39 -17.54 -9.58 -0.49
N LEU A 40 -18.81 -9.44 -0.13
CA LEU A 40 -19.22 -8.47 0.89
C LEU A 40 -19.06 -9.07 2.28
N THR A 41 -18.93 -8.24 3.30
CA THR A 41 -18.79 -8.66 4.71
C THR A 41 -19.97 -9.49 5.19
N THR A 42 -21.12 -9.40 4.53
CA THR A 42 -22.31 -10.22 4.77
C THR A 42 -22.25 -11.63 4.17
N GLY A 43 -21.23 -11.93 3.36
CA GLY A 43 -21.10 -13.19 2.61
C GLY A 43 -21.76 -13.18 1.24
N ALA A 44 -22.42 -12.11 0.86
CA ALA A 44 -22.95 -11.92 -0.51
C ALA A 44 -21.82 -11.66 -1.51
N VAL A 45 -22.06 -11.97 -2.78
CA VAL A 45 -21.10 -11.71 -3.85
C VAL A 45 -21.63 -10.66 -4.81
N MET A 46 -20.85 -9.62 -5.04
CA MET A 46 -21.18 -8.57 -5.98
C MET A 46 -20.19 -8.59 -7.15
N LYS A 47 -20.69 -8.37 -8.38
CA LYS A 47 -19.81 -8.08 -9.52
C LYS A 47 -18.98 -6.85 -9.17
N ARG A 48 -17.64 -6.95 -9.28
CA ARG A 48 -16.77 -5.82 -8.93
C ARG A 48 -17.12 -4.59 -9.74
N PRO A 49 -16.99 -3.38 -9.21
CA PRO A 49 -17.02 -2.16 -10.00
C PRO A 49 -15.91 -2.16 -11.05
N ALA A 50 -16.08 -1.41 -12.11
CA ALA A 50 -15.11 -1.30 -13.17
C ALA A 50 -13.94 -0.36 -12.81
N PHE A 51 -12.87 -0.47 -13.57
CA PHE A 51 -11.78 0.49 -13.55
C PHE A 51 -12.06 1.62 -14.56
N GLU A 52 -12.13 2.86 -14.06
CA GLU A 52 -12.24 4.07 -14.87
C GLU A 52 -10.87 4.45 -15.44
N TYR A 53 -10.80 4.71 -16.73
CA TYR A 53 -9.57 5.18 -17.37
C TYR A 53 -9.27 6.64 -17.02
N LEU A 54 -8.06 6.93 -16.57
CA LEU A 54 -7.61 8.28 -16.29
C LEU A 54 -6.69 8.80 -17.40
N PHE A 55 -5.55 8.17 -17.63
CA PHE A 55 -4.59 8.54 -18.68
C PHE A 55 -3.60 7.39 -18.99
N ASN A 56 -2.82 7.54 -20.07
CA ASN A 56 -1.74 6.62 -20.41
C ASN A 56 -0.43 7.06 -19.75
N PHE A 57 0.34 6.08 -19.30
CA PHE A 57 1.63 6.25 -18.68
C PHE A 57 2.69 5.48 -19.48
N ALA A 58 3.77 6.17 -19.90
CA ALA A 58 4.70 5.63 -20.88
C ALA A 58 5.62 4.54 -20.34
N GLU A 59 5.84 4.49 -19.03
CA GLU A 59 6.71 3.49 -18.38
C GLU A 59 6.09 2.10 -18.40
N ILE A 60 6.94 1.07 -18.27
CA ILE A 60 6.55 -0.34 -18.31
C ILE A 60 6.67 -0.97 -16.91
N TYR A 61 7.61 -0.49 -16.09
CA TYR A 61 7.86 -0.95 -14.73
C TYR A 61 7.99 0.25 -13.81
N ILE A 62 7.20 0.25 -12.75
CA ILE A 62 7.21 1.26 -11.71
C ILE A 62 7.03 0.62 -10.34
N GLN A 63 7.28 1.41 -9.32
CA GLN A 63 6.78 1.21 -7.97
C GLN A 63 6.04 2.48 -7.56
N ALA A 64 4.80 2.35 -7.10
CA ALA A 64 3.96 3.47 -6.73
C ALA A 64 3.82 3.61 -5.21
N TYR A 65 3.70 4.84 -4.76
CA TYR A 65 3.44 5.18 -3.37
C TYR A 65 2.52 6.40 -3.30
N ALA A 66 1.46 6.34 -2.49
CA ALA A 66 0.53 7.45 -2.30
C ALA A 66 0.92 8.27 -1.07
N TYR A 67 0.95 9.60 -1.20
CA TYR A 67 1.26 10.51 -0.10
C TYR A 67 0.68 11.90 -0.30
N GLY A 68 0.14 12.52 0.78
CA GLY A 68 -0.58 13.79 0.71
C GLY A 68 0.28 15.05 0.66
N PHE A 69 1.56 15.01 1.00
CA PHE A 69 2.49 16.16 1.02
C PHE A 69 1.92 17.41 1.73
N GLY A 70 1.07 17.21 2.75
CA GLY A 70 0.36 18.31 3.43
C GLY A 70 -0.70 19.02 2.57
N GLY A 71 -1.17 18.37 1.50
CA GLY A 71 -2.27 18.81 0.66
C GLY A 71 -3.63 18.31 1.16
N THR A 72 -4.69 18.57 0.38
CA THR A 72 -6.06 18.12 0.66
C THR A 72 -6.33 16.69 0.19
N HIS A 73 -5.51 16.17 -0.69
CA HIS A 73 -5.59 14.81 -1.24
C HIS A 73 -4.19 14.22 -1.46
N ASP A 74 -4.13 12.93 -1.69
CA ASP A 74 -2.89 12.24 -1.98
C ASP A 74 -2.45 12.43 -3.43
N TYR A 75 -1.14 12.52 -3.62
CA TYR A 75 -0.49 12.36 -4.91
C TYR A 75 0.08 10.95 -5.01
N VAL A 76 0.10 10.39 -6.21
CA VAL A 76 0.79 9.12 -6.44
C VAL A 76 2.18 9.38 -6.98
N VAL A 77 3.18 8.93 -6.24
CA VAL A 77 4.58 8.99 -6.65
C VAL A 77 4.93 7.67 -7.32
N ALA A 78 5.23 7.70 -8.61
CA ALA A 78 5.64 6.53 -9.39
C ALA A 78 7.13 6.61 -9.71
N VAL A 79 7.89 5.60 -9.29
CA VAL A 79 9.35 5.54 -9.49
C VAL A 79 9.68 4.45 -10.50
N SER A 80 10.30 4.84 -11.62
CA SER A 80 10.93 3.94 -12.58
C SER A 80 12.43 3.79 -12.27
N ASN A 81 13.16 3.11 -13.14
CA ASN A 81 14.62 2.97 -12.96
C ASN A 81 15.36 4.31 -12.95
N THR A 82 14.91 5.30 -13.71
CA THR A 82 15.64 6.56 -13.95
C THR A 82 14.81 7.82 -13.72
N HIS A 83 13.49 7.69 -13.56
CA HIS A 83 12.59 8.82 -13.39
C HIS A 83 11.67 8.63 -12.18
N LEU A 84 11.33 9.75 -11.58
CA LEU A 84 10.29 9.88 -10.59
C LEU A 84 9.19 10.77 -11.16
N TYR A 85 7.97 10.28 -11.12
CA TYR A 85 6.77 10.97 -11.57
C TYR A 85 5.88 11.27 -10.39
N VAL A 86 5.29 12.46 -10.37
CA VAL A 86 4.23 12.81 -9.44
C VAL A 86 2.94 12.91 -10.23
N LEU A 87 1.96 12.10 -9.86
CA LEU A 87 0.66 12.01 -10.52
C LEU A 87 -0.40 12.66 -9.63
N ASP A 88 -1.15 13.59 -10.17
CA ASP A 88 -2.39 14.09 -9.57
C ASP A 88 -3.56 13.39 -10.23
N ILE A 89 -4.27 12.57 -9.47
CA ILE A 89 -5.38 11.74 -9.93
C ILE A 89 -6.74 12.28 -9.49
N PHE A 90 -6.75 13.22 -8.55
CA PHE A 90 -7.96 13.84 -7.98
C PHE A 90 -8.17 15.26 -8.45
N GLY A 91 -7.21 15.84 -9.16
CA GLY A 91 -7.35 17.15 -9.78
C GLY A 91 -8.41 17.19 -10.90
N THR A 92 -8.77 18.37 -11.32
CA THR A 92 -9.76 18.57 -12.43
C THR A 92 -9.35 17.88 -13.73
N THR A 93 -8.06 17.66 -13.93
CA THR A 93 -7.49 16.93 -15.07
C THR A 93 -6.46 15.94 -14.54
N PRO A 94 -6.83 14.68 -14.32
CA PRO A 94 -5.88 13.67 -13.88
C PRO A 94 -4.69 13.54 -14.84
N GLY A 95 -3.47 13.47 -14.28
CA GLY A 95 -2.26 13.39 -15.09
C GLY A 95 -0.95 13.53 -14.31
N ILE A 96 0.15 13.62 -15.05
CA ILE A 96 1.48 13.82 -14.51
C ILE A 96 1.66 15.32 -14.23
N VAL A 97 1.91 15.69 -12.98
CA VAL A 97 2.14 17.09 -12.56
C VAL A 97 3.62 17.44 -12.47
N ALA A 98 4.49 16.45 -12.24
CA ALA A 98 5.93 16.67 -12.24
C ALA A 98 6.68 15.41 -12.67
N THR A 99 7.83 15.60 -13.32
CA THR A 99 8.74 14.52 -13.72
C THR A 99 10.17 14.94 -13.37
N PHE A 100 10.90 14.05 -12.71
CA PHE A 100 12.29 14.28 -12.32
C PHE A 100 13.16 13.14 -12.83
N GLN A 101 14.30 13.47 -13.38
CA GLN A 101 15.37 12.49 -13.58
C GLN A 101 16.06 12.26 -12.23
N ILE A 102 16.19 11.02 -11.83
CA ILE A 102 16.80 10.61 -10.57
C ILE A 102 17.98 9.66 -10.79
N ALA A 103 18.78 9.46 -9.75
CA ALA A 103 19.80 8.42 -9.78
C ALA A 103 19.16 7.06 -10.05
N THR A 104 19.84 6.19 -10.80
CA THR A 104 19.31 4.87 -11.20
C THR A 104 18.86 4.06 -9.99
N GLN A 105 17.59 3.78 -9.91
CA GLN A 105 16.98 2.98 -8.87
C GLN A 105 16.77 1.53 -9.34
N GLN A 106 16.56 0.63 -8.40
CA GLN A 106 16.05 -0.70 -8.71
C GLN A 106 14.53 -0.65 -8.65
N ALA A 107 13.86 -0.55 -9.79
CA ALA A 107 12.39 -0.53 -9.83
C ALA A 107 11.79 -1.75 -9.09
N GLY A 108 10.72 -1.53 -8.34
CA GLY A 108 10.11 -2.54 -7.46
C GLY A 108 10.89 -2.82 -6.18
N LYS A 109 11.95 -2.05 -5.87
CA LYS A 109 12.77 -2.23 -4.66
C LYS A 109 13.15 -0.90 -4.00
N VAL A 110 12.36 0.13 -4.21
CA VAL A 110 12.51 1.43 -3.58
C VAL A 110 11.83 1.42 -2.22
N SER A 111 12.52 1.92 -1.20
CA SER A 111 11.94 2.14 0.12
C SER A 111 11.53 3.59 0.26
N PHE A 112 10.34 3.83 0.81
CA PHE A 112 9.76 5.15 1.02
C PHE A 112 9.55 5.42 2.51
N ALA A 113 9.77 6.67 2.93
CA ALA A 113 9.49 7.13 4.29
C ALA A 113 8.94 8.56 4.25
N PRO A 114 7.69 8.78 4.68
CA PRO A 114 7.08 10.11 4.70
C PRO A 114 7.67 10.98 5.82
N TYR A 115 7.89 12.26 5.53
CA TYR A 115 8.35 13.26 6.48
C TYR A 115 7.76 14.64 6.20
N GLY A 116 6.70 15.01 6.91
CA GLY A 116 6.04 16.32 6.76
C GLY A 116 5.53 16.56 5.34
N ARG A 117 6.10 17.54 4.63
CA ARG A 117 5.80 17.85 3.22
C ARG A 117 6.76 17.17 2.25
N GLY A 118 7.57 16.24 2.71
CA GLY A 118 8.55 15.52 1.93
C GLY A 118 8.36 14.01 2.01
N LEU A 119 8.88 13.31 1.02
CA LEU A 119 8.94 11.86 0.94
C LEU A 119 10.38 11.45 0.68
N ILE A 120 11.01 10.80 1.65
CA ILE A 120 12.34 10.24 1.50
C ILE A 120 12.24 8.92 0.75
N PHE A 121 13.10 8.70 -0.22
CA PHE A 121 13.16 7.44 -0.95
C PHE A 121 14.61 7.02 -1.22
N THR A 122 14.83 5.72 -1.26
CA THR A 122 16.15 5.13 -1.51
C THR A 122 16.04 3.72 -2.09
N SER A 123 17.07 3.29 -2.79
CA SER A 123 17.27 1.90 -3.19
C SER A 123 18.73 1.48 -2.98
N LEU A 124 19.01 0.18 -3.07
CA LEU A 124 20.35 -0.34 -2.82
C LEU A 124 21.40 0.34 -3.71
N GLY A 125 22.46 0.85 -3.09
CA GLY A 125 23.57 1.48 -3.80
C GLY A 125 23.37 2.96 -4.11
N GLN A 126 22.25 3.56 -3.68
CA GLN A 126 21.95 4.98 -3.86
C GLN A 126 22.03 5.75 -2.55
N ILE A 127 22.39 7.03 -2.63
CA ILE A 127 22.25 7.97 -1.53
C ILE A 127 20.77 8.31 -1.43
N PRO A 128 20.15 8.30 -0.25
CA PRO A 128 18.75 8.69 -0.08
C PRO A 128 18.44 10.06 -0.67
N GLN A 129 17.30 10.15 -1.35
CA GLN A 129 16.79 11.37 -1.96
C GLN A 129 15.47 11.76 -1.31
N MET A 130 15.07 13.00 -1.45
CA MET A 130 13.83 13.53 -0.91
C MET A 130 13.05 14.27 -1.99
N LEU A 131 11.81 13.88 -2.18
CA LEU A 131 10.80 14.62 -2.94
C LEU A 131 10.07 15.54 -1.96
N GLU A 132 10.07 16.82 -2.24
CA GLU A 132 9.44 17.84 -1.38
C GLU A 132 8.41 18.64 -2.16
N ARG A 133 7.33 19.03 -1.49
CA ARG A 133 6.33 19.95 -2.01
C ARG A 133 6.38 21.28 -1.24
N SER A 134 6.71 22.37 -1.93
CA SER A 134 6.74 23.71 -1.33
C SER A 134 5.36 24.18 -0.88
N SER A 135 5.29 25.26 -0.10
CA SER A 135 4.03 25.92 0.27
C SER A 135 3.27 26.46 -0.95
N ALA A 136 3.98 26.77 -2.04
CA ALA A 136 3.40 27.19 -3.31
C ALA A 136 2.92 26.01 -4.17
N GLY A 137 3.02 24.77 -3.70
CA GLY A 137 2.58 23.57 -4.41
C GLY A 137 3.57 23.03 -5.45
N VAL A 138 4.78 23.58 -5.53
CA VAL A 138 5.81 23.13 -6.48
C VAL A 138 6.60 21.96 -5.91
N PHE A 139 6.77 20.90 -6.71
CA PHE A 139 7.57 19.75 -6.35
C PHE A 139 9.04 19.95 -6.72
N SER A 140 9.93 19.40 -5.92
CA SER A 140 11.38 19.34 -6.18
C SER A 140 12.00 18.06 -5.60
N VAL A 141 13.06 17.57 -6.23
CA VAL A 141 13.82 16.41 -5.75
C VAL A 141 15.23 16.85 -5.42
N ARG A 142 15.73 16.44 -4.26
CA ARG A 142 17.12 16.68 -3.85
C ARG A 142 17.75 15.43 -3.25
N THR A 143 19.06 15.27 -3.43
CA THR A 143 19.84 14.28 -2.70
C THR A 143 20.07 14.77 -1.28
N LEU A 144 19.88 13.90 -0.30
CA LEU A 144 20.09 14.25 1.10
C LEU A 144 21.59 14.35 1.42
N SER A 145 21.94 15.34 2.25
CA SER A 145 23.23 15.44 2.90
C SER A 145 23.11 15.04 4.36
N PHE A 146 24.09 14.31 4.87
CA PHE A 146 24.07 13.75 6.21
C PHE A 146 25.21 14.31 7.05
N GLY A 147 24.98 14.44 8.34
CA GLY A 147 25.97 14.95 9.30
C GLY A 147 25.43 16.15 10.09
N PRO A 148 26.07 17.32 10.04
CA PRO A 148 25.60 18.51 10.76
C PRO A 148 24.31 19.08 10.14
N PRO A 149 23.51 19.84 10.90
CA PRO A 149 22.39 20.59 10.36
C PRO A 149 22.88 21.62 9.34
N THR A 150 22.03 21.94 8.39
CA THR A 150 22.30 22.94 7.34
C THR A 150 21.65 24.29 7.64
N THR A 151 20.83 24.36 8.68
CA THR A 151 20.09 25.56 9.12
C THR A 151 21.00 26.59 9.80
N VAL A 152 22.05 26.12 10.48
CA VAL A 152 23.04 26.95 11.16
C VAL A 152 24.45 26.66 10.69
N GLY A 153 25.21 27.73 10.48
CA GLY A 153 26.60 27.68 10.06
C GLY A 153 27.58 27.45 11.23
N LYS A 154 28.79 27.01 10.89
CA LYS A 154 29.89 26.95 11.85
C LYS A 154 30.26 28.36 12.30
N VAL A 155 30.27 28.60 13.63
CA VAL A 155 30.65 29.89 14.18
C VAL A 155 32.11 30.21 13.84
N THR A 156 32.35 31.46 13.37
CA THR A 156 33.65 31.97 12.95
C THR A 156 34.07 33.18 13.77
N GLY A 157 35.32 33.60 13.65
CA GLY A 157 35.81 34.80 14.31
C GLY A 157 35.85 34.73 15.84
N VAL A 158 35.90 33.52 16.40
CA VAL A 158 35.98 33.33 17.86
C VAL A 158 37.30 33.93 18.35
N THR A 159 37.21 34.82 19.32
CA THR A 159 38.36 35.39 20.02
C THR A 159 38.14 35.36 21.53
N VAL A 160 39.21 35.16 22.28
CA VAL A 160 39.15 35.10 23.72
C VAL A 160 40.15 36.15 24.25
N THR A 161 39.68 37.04 25.11
CA THR A 161 40.50 38.09 25.70
C THR A 161 40.30 38.12 27.21
N VAL A 162 41.26 38.75 27.94
CA VAL A 162 41.12 38.99 29.36
C VAL A 162 40.20 40.14 29.62
N GLY A 163 38.99 39.92 30.09
CA GLY A 163 38.03 40.96 30.47
C GLY A 163 38.37 41.61 31.79
N THR A 164 38.60 40.79 32.82
CA THR A 164 39.09 41.28 34.12
C THR A 164 40.36 40.51 34.47
N ALA A 165 41.42 41.24 34.79
CA ALA A 165 42.68 40.67 35.17
C ALA A 165 42.56 39.83 36.50
N GLY A 166 43.17 38.67 36.54
CA GLY A 166 43.23 37.88 37.73
C GLY A 166 44.27 38.41 38.73
N ALA A 167 44.28 37.89 39.94
CA ALA A 167 45.20 38.27 40.99
C ALA A 167 46.65 38.04 40.57
N SER A 168 47.56 39.00 40.98
CA SER A 168 48.95 38.96 40.52
C SER A 168 49.73 37.72 40.97
N GLY A 169 49.37 37.13 42.08
CA GLY A 169 50.00 35.90 42.63
C GLY A 169 49.49 34.59 42.04
N ASP A 170 48.45 34.60 41.23
CA ASP A 170 47.84 33.39 40.68
C ASP A 170 48.73 32.72 39.61
N ARG A 171 48.60 31.40 39.57
CA ARG A 171 49.18 30.65 38.46
C ARG A 171 48.51 30.96 37.13
N ASN A 172 49.27 30.83 36.06
CA ASN A 172 48.72 30.86 34.72
C ASN A 172 48.09 29.52 34.39
N VAL A 173 46.90 29.56 33.77
CA VAL A 173 46.16 28.36 33.33
C VAL A 173 45.82 28.54 31.85
N LEU A 174 46.09 27.51 31.08
CA LEU A 174 45.62 27.42 29.69
C LEU A 174 44.15 27.05 29.69
N ARG A 175 43.35 27.75 28.92
CA ARG A 175 41.90 27.49 28.73
C ARG A 175 41.58 27.50 27.26
N SER A 176 40.87 26.51 26.75
CA SER A 176 40.44 26.40 25.37
C SER A 176 38.94 26.42 25.31
N TYR A 177 38.39 27.07 24.27
CA TYR A 177 36.96 27.24 24.08
C TYR A 177 36.55 26.93 22.65
N VAL A 178 35.31 26.42 22.48
CA VAL A 178 34.61 26.32 21.22
C VAL A 178 33.19 26.89 21.39
N VAL A 179 32.64 27.42 20.31
CA VAL A 179 31.31 28.03 20.27
C VAL A 179 30.50 27.36 19.17
N THR A 180 29.24 27.08 19.43
CA THR A 180 28.27 26.60 18.46
C THR A 180 27.09 27.56 18.34
N ALA A 181 26.47 27.62 17.18
CA ALA A 181 25.22 28.32 16.93
C ALA A 181 24.07 27.32 17.07
N VAL A 182 22.91 27.76 17.53
CA VAL A 182 21.70 26.96 17.71
C VAL A 182 20.55 27.66 17.01
N ASP A 183 19.79 26.94 16.18
CA ASP A 183 18.60 27.46 15.50
C ASP A 183 17.35 27.44 16.38
N ASP A 184 16.23 27.90 15.86
CA ASP A 184 14.92 27.94 16.51
C ASP A 184 14.32 26.54 16.79
N GLU A 185 14.79 25.51 16.10
CA GLU A 185 14.43 24.10 16.35
C GLU A 185 15.35 23.44 17.40
N GLY A 186 16.34 24.14 17.91
CA GLY A 186 17.32 23.65 18.90
C GLY A 186 18.40 22.76 18.28
N LEU A 187 18.57 22.79 16.95
CA LEU A 187 19.67 22.12 16.28
C LEU A 187 20.96 22.96 16.42
N GLU A 188 22.05 22.29 16.68
CA GLU A 188 23.32 22.90 17.02
C GLU A 188 24.32 22.75 15.87
N SER A 189 25.07 23.79 15.57
CA SER A 189 26.06 23.80 14.49
C SER A 189 27.29 22.95 14.83
N VAL A 190 28.15 22.73 13.83
CA VAL A 190 29.51 22.24 14.08
C VAL A 190 30.23 23.21 15.00
N PRO A 191 30.94 22.73 16.05
CA PRO A 191 31.76 23.59 16.91
C PRO A 191 32.79 24.41 16.10
N SER A 192 33.03 25.64 16.56
CA SER A 192 34.08 26.50 16.01
C SER A 192 35.46 25.82 16.07
N ALA A 193 36.44 26.38 15.39
CA ALA A 193 37.83 26.03 15.70
C ALA A 193 38.14 26.36 17.17
N PRO A 194 38.91 25.52 17.88
CA PRO A 194 39.31 25.79 19.26
C PRO A 194 40.17 27.07 19.36
N VAL A 195 39.85 27.89 20.33
CA VAL A 195 40.67 29.08 20.63
C VAL A 195 41.13 29.01 22.05
N SER A 196 42.44 29.15 22.26
CA SER A 196 43.07 28.98 23.57
C SER A 196 43.71 30.27 24.03
N ILE A 197 43.66 30.49 25.35
CA ILE A 197 44.29 31.62 26.01
C ILE A 197 44.99 31.13 27.29
N THR A 198 46.17 31.64 27.55
CA THR A 198 46.84 31.46 28.87
C THR A 198 46.62 32.72 29.71
N ALA A 199 45.90 32.58 30.81
CA ALA A 199 45.55 33.68 31.70
C ALA A 199 45.65 33.26 33.17
N LYS A 200 45.61 34.22 34.09
CA LYS A 200 45.57 33.97 35.54
C LYS A 200 44.36 33.11 35.92
N ALA A 201 44.52 32.25 36.92
CA ALA A 201 43.45 31.31 37.35
C ALA A 201 42.16 32.05 37.71
N THR A 202 42.24 33.22 38.31
CA THR A 202 41.10 34.08 38.74
C THR A 202 40.66 35.09 37.69
N ALA A 203 41.27 35.15 36.50
CA ALA A 203 40.87 36.07 35.45
C ALA A 203 39.48 35.75 34.89
N VAL A 204 38.69 36.76 34.65
CA VAL A 204 37.43 36.68 33.86
C VAL A 204 37.78 36.83 32.41
N LEU A 205 37.31 35.91 31.58
CA LEU A 205 37.58 35.93 30.15
C LEU A 205 36.35 36.35 29.36
N SER A 206 36.59 37.18 28.35
CA SER A 206 35.56 37.61 27.37
C SER A 206 35.75 36.84 26.07
N ILE A 207 34.71 36.12 25.66
CA ILE A 207 34.68 35.32 24.45
C ILE A 207 33.76 36.09 23.46
N THR A 208 34.26 36.43 22.31
CA THR A 208 33.49 37.11 21.26
C THR A 208 33.58 36.35 19.95
N TYR A 209 32.57 36.44 19.10
CA TYR A 209 32.46 35.70 17.85
C TYR A 209 31.54 36.41 16.85
N ASN A 210 31.60 35.99 15.59
CA ASN A 210 30.75 36.52 14.53
C ASN A 210 29.33 35.94 14.64
N ALA A 211 28.34 36.79 14.34
CA ALA A 211 26.94 36.35 14.22
C ALA A 211 26.75 35.39 13.05
N ASP A 212 25.91 34.40 13.25
CA ASP A 212 25.36 33.55 12.19
C ASP A 212 23.88 33.89 11.97
N THR A 213 23.45 33.99 10.71
CA THR A 213 22.11 34.45 10.35
C THR A 213 20.99 33.45 10.69
N GLY A 214 21.34 32.17 10.85
CA GLY A 214 20.42 31.09 11.23
C GLY A 214 20.37 30.83 12.73
N ALA A 215 21.19 31.55 13.53
CA ALA A 215 21.29 31.30 14.95
C ALA A 215 20.27 32.13 15.75
N GLU A 216 19.54 31.46 16.62
CA GLU A 216 18.76 32.09 17.70
C GLU A 216 19.62 32.29 18.95
N THR A 217 20.44 31.32 19.28
CA THR A 217 21.32 31.34 20.44
C THR A 217 22.69 30.78 20.15
N TYR A 218 23.64 30.97 21.03
CA TYR A 218 25.01 30.46 20.98
C TYR A 218 25.33 29.72 22.24
N ARG A 219 25.89 28.49 22.12
CA ARG A 219 26.40 27.71 23.25
C ARG A 219 27.90 27.75 23.30
N ILE A 220 28.41 27.99 24.50
CA ILE A 220 29.83 28.12 24.77
C ILE A 220 30.31 26.92 25.56
N TYR A 221 31.39 26.34 25.10
CA TYR A 221 32.00 25.17 25.68
C TYR A 221 33.47 25.43 26.01
N LYS A 222 33.92 24.89 27.13
CA LYS A 222 35.26 24.99 27.64
C LYS A 222 35.87 23.60 27.74
N GLU A 223 37.12 23.47 27.38
CA GLU A 223 37.85 22.20 27.51
C GLU A 223 37.86 21.70 28.95
N ILE A 224 37.50 20.42 29.15
CA ILE A 224 37.37 19.82 30.48
C ILE A 224 38.75 19.57 31.08
N ILE A 225 39.62 18.94 30.30
CA ILE A 225 41.03 18.66 30.69
C ILE A 225 41.89 19.17 29.52
N ASN A 226 42.89 19.97 29.82
CA ASN A 226 43.80 20.53 28.81
C ASN A 226 44.41 19.42 27.93
N GLY A 227 44.20 19.53 26.62
CA GLY A 227 44.66 18.57 25.64
C GLY A 227 43.78 17.35 25.45
N SER A 228 42.60 17.33 26.05
CA SER A 228 41.62 16.23 25.87
C SER A 228 40.77 16.42 24.61
N GLU A 229 40.68 17.62 24.05
CA GLU A 229 39.78 18.02 22.95
C GLU A 229 38.29 17.75 23.25
N VAL A 230 37.97 17.54 24.53
CA VAL A 230 36.56 17.36 24.99
C VAL A 230 36.12 18.64 25.67
N TYR A 231 35.06 19.26 25.15
CA TYR A 231 34.56 20.55 25.55
C TYR A 231 33.21 20.41 26.26
N GLY A 232 33.17 20.78 27.57
CA GLY A 232 31.95 20.80 28.39
C GLY A 232 31.26 22.15 28.33
N TYR A 233 29.95 22.15 28.45
CA TYR A 233 29.09 23.34 28.39
C TYR A 233 29.35 24.27 29.56
N ILE A 234 29.46 25.58 29.31
CA ILE A 234 29.61 26.60 30.34
C ILE A 234 28.52 27.69 30.31
N GLY A 235 27.75 27.78 29.25
CA GLY A 235 26.66 28.74 29.17
C GLY A 235 26.14 28.97 27.75
N GLU A 236 25.09 29.78 27.69
CA GLU A 236 24.38 30.14 26.47
C GLU A 236 24.26 31.68 26.39
N SER A 237 24.32 32.24 25.18
CA SER A 237 24.22 33.68 24.94
C SER A 237 23.30 33.95 23.74
N LEU A 238 22.44 34.97 23.87
CA LEU A 238 21.64 35.53 22.78
C LEU A 238 22.41 36.57 21.95
N THR A 239 23.62 36.93 22.41
CA THR A 239 24.48 37.93 21.76
C THR A 239 25.79 37.26 21.31
N THR A 240 26.57 38.01 20.53
CA THR A 240 27.87 37.52 20.00
C THR A 240 29.01 37.62 21.02
N SER A 241 28.70 37.63 22.32
CA SER A 241 29.70 37.69 23.40
C SER A 241 29.24 36.90 24.62
N PHE A 242 30.22 36.35 25.37
CA PHE A 242 30.00 35.61 26.62
C PHE A 242 31.15 35.88 27.61
N LEU A 243 30.83 35.98 28.90
CA LEU A 243 31.82 36.15 29.94
C LEU A 243 31.98 34.86 30.73
N ASP A 244 33.18 34.26 30.70
CA ASP A 244 33.55 33.14 31.58
C ASP A 244 34.13 33.69 32.90
N ASP A 245 33.28 33.80 33.91
CA ASP A 245 33.71 34.08 35.29
C ASP A 245 33.98 32.75 36.00
N ARG A 246 35.01 32.03 35.55
CA ARG A 246 35.49 30.79 36.18
C ARG A 246 34.47 29.68 36.26
N ILE A 247 33.59 29.62 35.29
CA ILE A 247 32.56 28.59 35.19
C ILE A 247 33.24 27.25 34.91
N ASN A 248 32.92 26.24 35.72
CA ASN A 248 33.41 24.89 35.50
C ASN A 248 32.61 24.27 34.31
N PRO A 249 33.31 23.58 33.41
CA PRO A 249 32.60 22.90 32.30
C PRO A 249 31.74 21.76 32.85
N ASP A 250 30.52 21.69 32.30
CA ASP A 250 29.61 20.57 32.58
C ASP A 250 30.05 19.35 31.76
N GLU A 251 30.56 18.34 32.44
CA GLU A 251 31.05 17.11 31.80
C GLU A 251 29.93 16.24 31.23
N SER A 252 28.67 16.45 31.65
CA SER A 252 27.50 15.71 31.14
C SER A 252 26.97 16.29 29.85
N ARG A 253 27.34 17.56 29.51
CA ARG A 253 26.86 18.29 28.33
C ARG A 253 28.04 18.74 27.47
N THR A 254 28.55 17.86 26.63
CA THR A 254 29.67 18.17 25.73
C THR A 254 29.23 18.67 24.37
N ALA A 255 30.16 19.36 23.67
CA ALA A 255 29.94 19.80 22.30
C ALA A 255 29.69 18.64 21.35
N PRO A 256 28.78 18.75 20.37
CA PRO A 256 28.44 17.66 19.46
C PRO A 256 29.58 17.37 18.46
N LEU A 257 29.80 16.09 18.22
CA LEU A 257 30.69 15.59 17.15
C LEU A 257 29.84 15.05 16.00
N TYR A 258 29.92 15.69 14.84
CA TYR A 258 29.16 15.31 13.65
C TYR A 258 29.92 14.33 12.76
N TYR A 259 29.18 13.43 12.13
CA TYR A 259 29.73 12.46 11.17
C TYR A 259 28.65 12.02 10.17
N ASP A 260 29.07 11.51 9.04
CA ASP A 260 28.17 10.98 8.00
C ASP A 260 28.34 9.46 7.88
N PRO A 261 27.35 8.69 8.41
CA PRO A 261 27.40 7.24 8.29
C PRO A 261 26.69 6.72 7.01
N ILE A 262 26.03 7.57 6.22
CA ILE A 262 25.10 7.17 5.18
C ILE A 262 25.71 7.22 3.77
N THR A 263 26.35 8.33 3.40
CA THR A 263 26.79 8.63 2.02
C THR A 263 27.66 7.52 1.42
N ASN A 264 28.61 6.99 2.20
CA ASN A 264 29.48 5.92 1.73
C ASN A 264 28.82 4.53 1.79
N ARG A 265 27.83 4.34 2.68
CA ARG A 265 27.20 3.04 2.92
C ARG A 265 25.96 2.78 2.09
N LYS A 266 25.31 3.82 1.58
CA LYS A 266 24.19 3.78 0.62
C LYS A 266 23.11 2.76 1.02
N PRO A 267 22.39 3.00 2.10
CA PRO A 267 21.39 2.07 2.64
C PRO A 267 20.22 1.89 1.67
N ARG A 268 19.65 0.68 1.67
CA ARG A 268 18.49 0.35 0.86
C ARG A 268 17.17 0.71 1.53
N VAL A 269 17.07 0.56 2.85
CA VAL A 269 15.85 0.71 3.61
C VAL A 269 15.86 2.03 4.34
N VAL A 270 14.76 2.77 4.23
CA VAL A 270 14.48 3.97 5.01
C VAL A 270 13.11 3.84 5.67
N SER A 271 13.02 4.25 6.94
CA SER A 271 11.79 4.29 7.72
C SER A 271 11.94 5.28 8.86
N PHE A 272 10.91 5.40 9.70
CA PHE A 272 10.98 6.14 10.95
C PHE A 272 10.69 5.22 12.13
N ILE A 273 11.39 5.44 13.24
CA ILE A 273 11.16 4.80 14.53
C ILE A 273 11.07 5.90 15.59
N GLY A 274 9.88 6.09 16.13
CA GLY A 274 9.62 7.24 16.99
C GLY A 274 9.91 8.54 16.23
N GLN A 275 10.79 9.36 16.75
CA GLN A 275 11.17 10.64 16.14
C GLN A 275 12.52 10.57 15.40
N ARG A 276 12.96 9.40 14.96
CA ARG A 276 14.25 9.18 14.29
C ARG A 276 14.06 8.56 12.93
N ALA A 277 14.76 9.07 11.93
CA ALA A 277 14.86 8.36 10.67
C ALA A 277 15.81 7.17 10.82
N VAL A 278 15.42 6.04 10.25
CA VAL A 278 16.17 4.79 10.24
C VAL A 278 16.63 4.49 8.84
N TYR A 279 17.92 4.24 8.71
CA TYR A 279 18.57 3.80 7.48
C TYR A 279 19.20 2.44 7.72
N ALA A 280 18.86 1.45 6.91
CA ALA A 280 19.34 0.10 7.12
C ALA A 280 19.68 -0.63 5.82
N ASN A 281 20.30 -1.80 5.94
CA ASN A 281 20.70 -2.64 4.81
C ASN A 281 21.66 -1.91 3.88
N ALA A 282 22.84 -1.56 4.39
CA ALA A 282 23.91 -0.94 3.61
C ALA A 282 24.53 -1.93 2.61
N VAL A 283 25.17 -1.41 1.56
CA VAL A 283 25.79 -2.23 0.50
C VAL A 283 26.80 -3.22 1.09
N GLU A 284 27.66 -2.76 1.99
CA GLU A 284 28.73 -3.57 2.57
C GLU A 284 28.28 -4.35 3.82
N ASN A 285 27.27 -3.86 4.53
CA ASN A 285 26.76 -4.48 5.76
C ASN A 285 25.25 -4.47 5.80
N LYS A 286 24.64 -5.60 5.46
CA LYS A 286 23.18 -5.76 5.40
C LYS A 286 22.49 -5.80 6.77
N HIS A 287 23.28 -5.94 7.84
CA HIS A 287 22.84 -5.99 9.25
C HIS A 287 22.92 -4.61 9.92
N LEU A 288 23.45 -3.61 9.22
CA LEU A 288 23.68 -2.28 9.79
C LEU A 288 22.37 -1.52 9.89
N VAL A 289 22.17 -0.92 11.06
CA VAL A 289 21.06 0.01 11.35
C VAL A 289 21.68 1.34 11.79
N MET A 290 21.22 2.43 11.21
CA MET A 290 21.67 3.78 11.44
C MET A 290 20.46 4.66 11.71
N LEU A 291 20.34 5.19 12.94
CA LEU A 291 19.26 6.09 13.33
C LEU A 291 19.80 7.51 13.47
N SER A 292 19.11 8.45 12.90
CA SER A 292 19.43 9.88 13.03
C SER A 292 19.30 10.37 14.48
N ARG A 293 19.77 11.57 14.76
CA ARG A 293 19.45 12.28 15.99
C ARG A 293 17.92 12.43 16.10
N THR A 294 17.41 12.40 17.33
CA THR A 294 15.99 12.59 17.63
C THR A 294 15.47 13.90 17.03
N GLY A 295 14.27 13.85 16.42
CA GLY A 295 13.61 15.02 15.79
C GLY A 295 14.17 15.38 14.41
N THR A 296 15.12 14.60 13.84
CA THR A 296 15.71 14.90 12.53
C THR A 296 15.74 13.66 11.65
N TYR A 297 15.94 13.86 10.33
CA TYR A 297 16.09 12.76 9.38
C TYR A 297 17.50 12.64 8.78
N SER A 298 18.34 13.69 8.89
CA SER A 298 19.66 13.75 8.25
C SER A 298 20.81 14.10 9.21
N VAL A 299 20.50 14.51 10.44
CA VAL A 299 21.53 14.90 11.41
C VAL A 299 22.06 13.68 12.15
N PHE A 300 23.39 13.51 12.10
CA PHE A 300 24.10 12.47 12.81
C PHE A 300 25.18 13.09 13.70
N SER A 301 24.96 13.01 15.01
CA SER A 301 25.88 13.52 16.02
C SER A 301 26.02 12.55 17.19
N ARG A 302 27.14 12.64 17.88
CA ARG A 302 27.40 11.94 19.15
C ARG A 302 28.09 12.88 20.11
N ARG A 303 27.94 12.63 21.39
CA ARG A 303 28.62 13.35 22.46
C ARG A 303 29.43 12.39 23.34
N GLN A 304 30.29 12.92 24.19
CA GLN A 304 31.08 12.18 25.18
C GLN A 304 30.90 12.86 26.54
N PRO A 305 30.10 12.31 27.47
CA PRO A 305 29.32 11.06 27.34
C PRO A 305 28.18 11.14 26.38
N THR A 306 27.74 9.97 25.88
CA THR A 306 26.61 9.84 24.95
C THR A 306 25.31 10.21 25.64
N VAL A 307 24.46 11.01 24.96
CA VAL A 307 23.15 11.41 25.47
C VAL A 307 22.01 10.71 24.70
N ALA A 308 20.82 10.67 25.31
CA ALA A 308 19.68 9.93 24.75
C ALA A 308 19.27 10.41 23.34
N THR A 309 19.49 11.69 23.02
CA THR A 309 19.14 12.27 21.71
C THR A 309 20.17 12.01 20.61
N ASP A 310 21.34 11.48 20.92
CA ASP A 310 22.40 11.23 19.95
C ASP A 310 22.00 10.17 18.92
N SER A 311 22.60 10.23 17.73
CA SER A 311 22.41 9.23 16.68
C SER A 311 22.95 7.87 17.07
N ILE A 312 22.39 6.81 16.47
CA ILE A 312 22.72 5.43 16.78
C ILE A 312 23.24 4.76 15.51
N VAL A 313 24.38 4.12 15.59
CA VAL A 313 24.93 3.29 14.51
C VAL A 313 25.37 1.97 15.12
N LEU A 314 24.69 0.90 14.75
CA LEU A 314 24.98 -0.42 15.27
C LEU A 314 24.75 -1.51 14.24
N THR A 315 25.41 -2.63 14.40
CA THR A 315 25.21 -3.85 13.62
C THR A 315 24.37 -4.82 14.46
N VAL A 316 23.22 -5.21 13.93
CA VAL A 316 22.36 -6.20 14.59
C VAL A 316 23.04 -7.56 14.50
N SER A 317 23.27 -8.18 15.66
CA SER A 317 23.84 -9.53 15.75
C SER A 317 22.71 -10.55 15.80
N ALA A 318 22.72 -11.51 14.88
CA ALA A 318 21.77 -12.62 14.86
C ALA A 318 22.51 -13.93 14.56
N PRO A 319 21.98 -15.08 15.02
CA PRO A 319 22.60 -16.39 14.76
C PRO A 319 22.54 -16.80 13.28
N ASP A 320 21.62 -16.19 12.50
CA ASP A 320 21.40 -16.49 11.08
C ASP A 320 21.97 -15.38 10.18
N SER A 321 22.17 -15.70 8.89
CA SER A 321 22.44 -14.66 7.87
C SER A 321 21.24 -13.74 7.80
N LEU A 322 21.42 -12.49 8.20
CA LEU A 322 20.36 -11.53 8.41
C LEU A 322 20.47 -10.42 7.37
N LYS A 323 19.44 -10.26 6.55
CA LYS A 323 19.31 -9.12 5.65
C LYS A 323 18.07 -8.33 6.07
N ILE A 324 18.26 -7.12 6.55
CA ILE A 324 17.13 -6.25 6.92
C ILE A 324 16.36 -5.89 5.66
N THR A 325 15.06 -6.16 5.63
CA THR A 325 14.22 -5.94 4.45
C THR A 325 13.26 -4.77 4.62
N GLN A 326 12.57 -4.67 5.75
CA GLN A 326 11.53 -3.68 6.01
C GLN A 326 11.44 -3.32 7.49
N PHE A 327 10.86 -2.15 7.77
CA PHE A 327 10.34 -1.78 9.09
C PHE A 327 8.85 -1.52 8.97
N ALA A 328 8.08 -1.84 10.01
CA ALA A 328 6.66 -1.54 10.08
C ALA A 328 6.24 -1.25 11.53
N GLU A 329 5.21 -0.43 11.69
CA GLU A 329 4.62 -0.11 12.98
C GLU A 329 3.40 -1.00 13.22
N LEU A 330 3.42 -1.72 14.35
CA LEU A 330 2.29 -2.52 14.84
C LEU A 330 2.37 -2.60 16.37
N ASN A 331 1.68 -1.69 17.05
CA ASN A 331 1.79 -1.55 18.52
C ASN A 331 3.26 -1.50 19.00
N GLY A 332 4.08 -0.70 18.30
CA GLY A 332 5.52 -0.61 18.40
C GLY A 332 6.21 -1.05 17.09
N THR A 333 7.49 -0.80 16.99
CA THR A 333 8.23 -1.02 15.76
C THR A 333 8.66 -2.47 15.60
N LEU A 334 8.37 -3.05 14.44
CA LEU A 334 8.86 -4.34 13.98
C LEU A 334 9.92 -4.15 12.90
N MET A 335 11.03 -4.85 13.03
CA MET A 335 12.06 -4.98 12.00
C MET A 335 11.95 -6.36 11.36
N PHE A 336 11.76 -6.38 10.05
CA PHE A 336 11.72 -7.60 9.28
C PHE A 336 13.05 -7.85 8.57
N THR A 337 13.37 -9.12 8.45
CA THR A 337 14.55 -9.61 7.74
C THR A 337 14.14 -10.65 6.70
N ASP A 338 15.10 -11.20 5.97
CA ASP A 338 14.88 -12.33 5.07
C ASP A 338 14.42 -13.60 5.80
N THR A 339 14.76 -13.77 7.09
CA THR A 339 14.50 -15.00 7.85
C THR A 339 13.66 -14.80 9.11
N GLY A 340 13.45 -13.58 9.57
CA GLY A 340 12.79 -13.36 10.87
C GLY A 340 12.16 -11.98 11.04
N CYS A 341 11.35 -11.89 12.09
CA CYS A 341 10.74 -10.67 12.61
C CYS A 341 11.33 -10.38 14.00
N TYR A 342 11.70 -9.13 14.23
CA TYR A 342 12.30 -8.64 15.47
C TYR A 342 11.50 -7.45 16.00
N SER A 343 11.34 -7.35 17.32
CA SER A 343 10.91 -6.10 17.95
C SER A 343 12.09 -5.15 18.07
N VAL A 344 11.83 -3.87 17.87
CA VAL A 344 12.77 -2.80 18.19
C VAL A 344 12.27 -2.15 19.47
N GLU A 345 13.01 -2.30 20.54
CA GLU A 345 12.61 -1.87 21.88
C GLU A 345 13.61 -0.86 22.43
N GLY A 346 13.10 0.08 23.22
CA GLY A 346 13.88 1.07 23.94
C GLY A 346 13.89 0.77 25.42
N ASP A 347 13.88 1.82 26.24
CA ASP A 347 13.74 1.76 27.69
C ASP A 347 12.29 1.37 28.09
N ILE A 348 12.05 1.20 29.39
CA ILE A 348 10.72 0.89 29.98
C ILE A 348 9.65 1.88 29.52
N ASP A 349 10.03 3.14 29.32
CA ASP A 349 9.17 4.20 28.81
C ASP A 349 9.07 4.22 27.27
N GLY A 350 9.64 3.22 26.57
CA GLY A 350 9.67 3.15 25.12
C GLY A 350 10.67 4.10 24.43
N THR A 351 11.50 4.81 25.19
CA THR A 351 12.48 5.76 24.64
C THR A 351 13.65 5.02 24.00
N ILE A 352 13.85 5.23 22.72
CA ILE A 352 14.97 4.69 21.94
C ILE A 352 16.19 5.60 22.10
N ALA A 353 17.18 5.13 22.83
CA ALA A 353 18.44 5.83 23.07
C ALA A 353 19.64 4.92 22.71
N PRO A 354 20.84 5.48 22.50
CA PRO A 354 22.03 4.69 22.19
C PRO A 354 22.37 3.60 23.22
N SER A 355 21.98 3.80 24.48
CA SER A 355 22.23 2.87 25.57
C SER A 355 21.11 1.86 25.82
N THR A 356 19.91 2.06 25.26
CA THR A 356 18.72 1.26 25.61
C THR A 356 18.15 0.47 24.43
N ILE A 357 18.49 0.83 23.19
CA ILE A 357 17.98 0.15 22.01
C ILE A 357 18.35 -1.33 22.00
N SER A 358 17.36 -2.18 21.78
CA SER A 358 17.53 -3.62 21.63
C SER A 358 16.70 -4.18 20.48
N PHE A 359 17.14 -5.30 19.92
CA PHE A 359 16.49 -6.03 18.83
C PHE A 359 16.23 -7.46 19.29
N ASN A 360 14.98 -7.78 19.58
CA ASN A 360 14.58 -9.09 20.11
C ASN A 360 13.85 -9.88 19.04
N ARG A 361 14.33 -11.11 18.73
CA ARG A 361 13.67 -11.98 17.74
C ARG A 361 12.34 -12.46 18.28
N LEU A 362 11.25 -12.22 17.53
CA LEU A 362 9.89 -12.63 17.88
C LEU A 362 9.47 -13.91 17.16
N ALA A 363 9.74 -14.00 15.85
CA ALA A 363 9.30 -15.13 15.02
C ALA A 363 10.21 -15.36 13.82
N GLY A 364 10.16 -16.58 13.26
CA GLY A 364 10.83 -16.95 12.01
C GLY A 364 10.01 -16.57 10.78
N ILE A 365 9.57 -15.31 10.67
CA ILE A 365 8.76 -14.80 9.57
C ILE A 365 9.62 -13.81 8.77
N GLY A 366 10.15 -14.27 7.63
CA GLY A 366 10.85 -13.41 6.69
C GLY A 366 9.87 -12.53 5.91
N CYS A 367 10.30 -11.31 5.55
CA CYS A 367 9.51 -10.38 4.75
C CYS A 367 10.20 -10.06 3.43
N SER A 368 9.41 -9.88 2.37
CA SER A 368 9.87 -9.46 1.06
C SER A 368 10.61 -8.14 1.12
N ASP A 369 11.63 -8.04 0.28
CA ASP A 369 12.39 -6.81 0.09
C ASP A 369 11.76 -5.87 -0.96
N SER A 370 10.74 -6.30 -1.69
CA SER A 370 10.08 -5.55 -2.76
C SER A 370 8.62 -5.24 -2.47
N VAL A 371 7.97 -6.00 -1.61
CA VAL A 371 6.56 -5.78 -1.22
C VAL A 371 6.54 -5.35 0.24
N PRO A 372 6.28 -4.07 0.53
CA PRO A 372 6.24 -3.59 1.91
C PRO A 372 5.05 -4.18 2.66
N PRO A 373 5.17 -4.40 3.98
CA PRO A 373 4.06 -4.78 4.82
C PRO A 373 2.95 -3.72 4.80
N VAL A 374 1.70 -4.17 4.87
CA VAL A 374 0.52 -3.28 4.86
C VAL A 374 -0.27 -3.46 6.16
N VAL A 375 -0.58 -2.35 6.82
CA VAL A 375 -1.37 -2.35 8.04
C VAL A 375 -2.84 -2.59 7.72
N ILE A 376 -3.46 -3.51 8.44
CA ILE A 376 -4.86 -3.90 8.31
C ILE A 376 -5.47 -3.94 9.71
N GLY A 377 -6.18 -2.89 10.09
CA GLY A 377 -6.73 -2.77 11.44
C GLY A 377 -5.67 -2.95 12.52
N SER A 378 -5.78 -4.01 13.33
CA SER A 378 -4.84 -4.37 14.39
C SER A 378 -3.76 -5.37 13.94
N ALA A 379 -3.69 -5.68 12.65
CA ALA A 379 -2.80 -6.68 12.07
C ALA A 379 -1.93 -6.10 10.94
N LEU A 380 -0.92 -6.84 10.54
CA LEU A 380 -0.01 -6.50 9.46
C LEU A 380 0.03 -7.63 8.44
N ALA A 381 -0.33 -7.33 7.20
CA ALA A 381 -0.15 -8.26 6.09
C ALA A 381 1.32 -8.23 5.66
N VAL A 382 1.96 -9.40 5.64
CA VAL A 382 3.39 -9.56 5.36
C VAL A 382 3.57 -10.63 4.28
N VAL A 383 4.14 -10.24 3.16
CA VAL A 383 4.55 -11.16 2.10
C VAL A 383 5.89 -11.78 2.46
N SER A 384 6.00 -13.10 2.38
CA SER A 384 7.23 -13.84 2.68
C SER A 384 8.41 -13.39 1.79
N TYR A 385 9.63 -13.66 2.22
CA TYR A 385 10.82 -13.25 1.48
C TYR A 385 10.90 -13.85 0.07
N ASP A 386 10.45 -15.09 -0.10
CA ASP A 386 10.34 -15.78 -1.39
C ASP A 386 9.16 -15.31 -2.26
N ARG A 387 8.23 -14.55 -1.67
CA ARG A 387 7.03 -13.97 -2.29
C ARG A 387 5.95 -14.95 -2.73
N TYR A 388 5.98 -16.19 -2.21
CA TYR A 388 4.95 -17.19 -2.49
C TYR A 388 3.92 -17.34 -1.37
N ASN A 389 4.11 -16.64 -0.25
CA ASN A 389 3.23 -16.74 0.90
C ASN A 389 2.86 -15.37 1.47
N LEU A 390 1.67 -15.29 2.05
CA LEU A 390 1.13 -14.09 2.68
C LEU A 390 0.68 -14.45 4.09
N LYS A 391 1.18 -13.72 5.07
CA LYS A 391 0.86 -13.92 6.49
C LYS A 391 0.23 -12.68 7.08
N LEU A 392 -0.81 -12.87 7.86
CA LEU A 392 -1.37 -11.85 8.74
C LEU A 392 -0.70 -11.96 10.09
N VAL A 393 0.03 -10.92 10.47
CA VAL A 393 0.81 -10.87 11.70
C VAL A 393 0.08 -9.99 12.71
N LYS A 394 -0.19 -10.52 13.89
CA LYS A 394 -0.77 -9.79 15.03
C LYS A 394 0.24 -9.78 16.18
N ARG A 395 0.31 -8.68 16.90
CA ARG A 395 1.12 -8.61 18.12
C ARG A 395 0.24 -9.10 19.28
N GLY A 396 0.65 -10.21 19.93
CA GLY A 396 -0.01 -10.72 21.11
C GLY A 396 0.19 -9.79 22.29
N GLN A 397 -0.86 -9.56 23.08
CA GLN A 397 -0.72 -8.94 24.38
C GLN A 397 -0.40 -10.03 25.41
N PHE A 398 0.74 -9.93 26.04
CA PHE A 398 1.03 -10.69 27.26
C PHE A 398 0.87 -9.80 28.49
N ASP A 399 0.28 -10.35 29.56
CA ASP A 399 0.09 -9.66 30.83
C ASP A 399 1.40 -9.37 31.58
N MET A 400 2.56 -9.69 30.97
CA MET A 400 3.87 -9.44 31.57
C MET A 400 4.58 -8.29 30.84
N PRO A 401 5.04 -7.26 31.58
CA PRO A 401 5.88 -6.21 31.02
C PRO A 401 7.15 -6.79 30.39
N GLY A 402 7.41 -6.46 29.13
CA GLY A 402 8.60 -6.91 28.39
C GLY A 402 8.48 -8.24 27.63
N ALA A 403 7.34 -8.93 27.69
CA ALA A 403 7.09 -10.10 26.87
C ALA A 403 6.27 -9.69 25.62
N SER A 404 6.93 -9.54 24.48
CA SER A 404 6.26 -9.36 23.19
C SER A 404 6.25 -10.68 22.43
N SER A 405 5.08 -11.06 21.93
CA SER A 405 4.92 -12.19 21.01
C SER A 405 4.27 -11.73 19.72
N VAL A 406 4.46 -12.52 18.68
CA VAL A 406 3.81 -12.32 17.40
C VAL A 406 3.09 -13.61 17.06
N GLU A 407 1.79 -13.49 16.84
CA GLU A 407 0.96 -14.53 16.27
C GLU A 407 0.83 -14.29 14.77
N TYR A 408 0.76 -15.35 13.99
CA TYR A 408 0.56 -15.22 12.56
C TYR A 408 -0.42 -16.25 12.01
N LEU A 409 -1.22 -15.81 11.05
CA LEU A 409 -2.11 -16.65 10.26
C LEU A 409 -1.61 -16.71 8.82
N ASP A 410 -1.54 -17.91 8.27
CA ASP A 410 -1.27 -18.12 6.83
C ASP A 410 -2.57 -17.87 6.05
N ILE A 411 -2.61 -16.76 5.31
CA ILE A 411 -3.79 -16.36 4.53
C ILE A 411 -4.01 -17.27 3.33
N LEU A 412 -2.93 -17.77 2.75
CA LEU A 412 -2.97 -18.54 1.51
C LEU A 412 -3.16 -20.04 1.75
N HIS A 413 -3.42 -20.48 2.99
CA HIS A 413 -3.53 -21.90 3.33
C HIS A 413 -4.52 -22.65 2.41
N ASP A 414 -5.71 -22.09 2.20
CA ASP A 414 -6.80 -22.74 1.46
C ASP A 414 -6.69 -22.54 -0.07
N VAL A 415 -5.74 -21.71 -0.54
CA VAL A 415 -5.60 -21.30 -1.94
C VAL A 415 -4.14 -21.33 -2.43
N ARG A 416 -3.30 -22.09 -1.75
CA ARG A 416 -1.85 -22.12 -1.98
C ARG A 416 -1.46 -22.49 -3.40
N ASP A 417 -2.22 -23.35 -4.08
CA ASP A 417 -1.95 -23.78 -5.45
C ASP A 417 -1.92 -22.62 -6.43
N VAL A 418 -2.77 -21.59 -6.22
CA VAL A 418 -2.83 -20.42 -7.09
C VAL A 418 -1.54 -19.61 -7.02
N PHE A 419 -0.90 -19.57 -5.84
CA PHE A 419 0.30 -18.78 -5.57
C PHE A 419 1.60 -19.60 -5.68
N ALA A 420 1.52 -20.90 -5.96
CA ALA A 420 2.69 -21.76 -6.05
C ALA A 420 3.56 -21.48 -7.29
N GLU A 421 2.95 -21.02 -8.38
CA GLU A 421 3.64 -20.81 -9.65
C GLU A 421 4.10 -19.36 -9.87
N HIS A 422 3.44 -18.38 -9.23
CA HIS A 422 3.66 -16.95 -9.48
C HIS A 422 3.85 -16.18 -8.19
N ARG A 423 4.88 -15.33 -8.16
CA ARG A 423 5.24 -14.53 -7.00
C ARG A 423 4.33 -13.33 -6.85
N ILE A 424 4.06 -12.94 -5.60
CA ILE A 424 3.38 -11.69 -5.28
C ILE A 424 4.36 -10.53 -5.55
N THR A 425 3.95 -9.56 -6.36
CA THR A 425 4.77 -8.40 -6.75
C THR A 425 4.35 -7.12 -6.09
N ASN A 426 3.05 -6.98 -5.78
CA ASN A 426 2.52 -5.78 -5.14
C ASN A 426 1.32 -6.14 -4.26
N MET A 427 1.06 -5.29 -3.27
CA MET A 427 -0.03 -5.44 -2.31
C MET A 427 -0.48 -4.07 -1.81
N THR A 428 -1.81 -3.86 -1.75
CA THR A 428 -2.41 -2.66 -1.15
C THR A 428 -3.73 -2.99 -0.46
N PHE A 429 -4.07 -2.22 0.56
CA PHE A 429 -5.32 -2.39 1.31
C PHE A 429 -6.22 -1.16 1.16
N MET A 430 -7.48 -1.42 0.91
CA MET A 430 -8.56 -0.43 0.89
C MET A 430 -9.52 -0.74 2.03
N ALA A 431 -9.63 0.16 3.01
CA ALA A 431 -10.46 -0.05 4.19
C ALA A 431 -11.96 0.13 3.90
N ASP A 432 -12.31 1.15 3.14
CA ASP A 432 -13.69 1.55 2.85
C ASP A 432 -13.93 1.63 1.34
N PRO A 433 -15.15 1.33 0.89
CA PRO A 433 -16.37 0.93 1.60
C PRO A 433 -16.45 -0.57 1.91
N VAL A 434 -15.58 -1.37 1.35
CA VAL A 434 -15.41 -2.79 1.66
C VAL A 434 -13.94 -3.02 1.96
N PRO A 435 -13.59 -3.62 3.11
CA PRO A 435 -12.20 -3.86 3.46
C PRO A 435 -11.61 -4.95 2.56
N VAL A 436 -10.83 -4.55 1.58
CA VAL A 436 -10.25 -5.42 0.55
C VAL A 436 -8.74 -5.27 0.50
N LEU A 437 -8.06 -6.39 0.64
CA LEU A 437 -6.63 -6.52 0.36
C LEU A 437 -6.45 -6.97 -1.08
N TRP A 438 -5.79 -6.15 -1.88
CA TRP A 438 -5.47 -6.42 -3.27
C TRP A 438 -4.06 -6.96 -3.41
N LEU A 439 -3.90 -7.98 -4.25
CA LEU A 439 -2.61 -8.59 -4.58
C LEU A 439 -2.40 -8.64 -6.09
N VAL A 440 -1.22 -8.27 -6.53
CA VAL A 440 -0.77 -8.43 -7.92
C VAL A 440 0.29 -9.53 -7.97
N LEU A 441 0.17 -10.43 -8.95
CA LEU A 441 1.14 -11.49 -9.19
C LEU A 441 2.07 -11.15 -10.36
N GLU A 442 3.19 -11.86 -10.43
CA GLU A 442 4.23 -11.70 -11.45
C GLU A 442 3.72 -11.93 -12.89
N ASN A 443 2.70 -12.77 -13.04
CA ASN A 443 2.02 -13.03 -14.32
C ASN A 443 0.98 -11.97 -14.71
N GLY A 444 0.81 -10.92 -13.91
CA GLY A 444 -0.15 -9.85 -14.13
C GLY A 444 -1.57 -10.14 -13.62
N ASP A 445 -1.80 -11.26 -12.96
CA ASP A 445 -3.10 -11.56 -12.34
C ASP A 445 -3.33 -10.65 -11.11
N LEU A 446 -4.58 -10.24 -10.92
CA LEU A 446 -5.06 -9.49 -9.77
C LEU A 446 -5.97 -10.36 -8.92
N TYR A 447 -5.72 -10.39 -7.61
CA TYR A 447 -6.56 -11.07 -6.63
C TYR A 447 -7.01 -10.11 -5.54
N SER A 448 -8.17 -10.38 -4.96
CA SER A 448 -8.67 -9.67 -3.78
C SER A 448 -8.99 -10.64 -2.66
N PHE A 449 -8.69 -10.21 -1.42
CA PHE A 449 -9.15 -10.84 -0.20
C PHE A 449 -10.02 -9.87 0.55
N THR A 450 -11.27 -10.24 0.82
CA THR A 450 -12.15 -9.44 1.68
C THR A 450 -11.88 -9.81 3.13
N LEU A 451 -11.86 -8.82 3.99
CA LEU A 451 -11.67 -8.96 5.43
C LEU A 451 -12.97 -8.65 6.15
N ASP A 452 -13.18 -9.24 7.33
CA ASP A 452 -14.31 -8.84 8.18
C ASP A 452 -13.87 -7.84 9.26
N SER A 453 -14.80 -7.41 10.10
CA SER A 453 -14.56 -6.45 11.17
C SER A 453 -13.62 -6.95 12.28
N GLU A 454 -13.34 -8.26 12.32
CA GLU A 454 -12.46 -8.90 13.32
C GLU A 454 -11.06 -9.16 12.77
N ASP A 455 -10.68 -8.52 11.65
CA ASP A 455 -9.43 -8.75 10.94
C ASP A 455 -9.22 -10.22 10.52
N SER A 456 -10.31 -10.95 10.33
CA SER A 456 -10.30 -12.29 9.77
C SER A 456 -10.55 -12.24 8.26
N ILE A 457 -9.92 -13.16 7.53
CA ILE A 457 -10.09 -13.23 6.09
C ILE A 457 -11.37 -13.94 5.78
N ILE A 458 -12.22 -13.28 4.99
CA ILE A 458 -13.45 -13.86 4.53
C ILE A 458 -13.17 -14.74 3.32
N GLY A 459 -12.69 -14.19 2.21
CA GLY A 459 -12.46 -15.03 1.05
C GLY A 459 -11.77 -14.35 -0.12
N MET A 460 -11.35 -15.17 -1.08
CA MET A 460 -10.58 -14.78 -2.24
C MET A 460 -11.42 -14.71 -3.51
N SER A 461 -11.10 -13.74 -4.37
CA SER A 461 -11.60 -13.64 -5.75
C SER A 461 -10.46 -13.30 -6.71
N ARG A 462 -10.53 -13.85 -7.93
CA ARG A 462 -9.65 -13.52 -9.05
C ARG A 462 -10.27 -12.44 -9.91
N HIS A 463 -9.46 -11.48 -10.39
CA HIS A 463 -9.92 -10.41 -11.27
C HIS A 463 -9.18 -10.42 -12.60
N THR A 464 -9.95 -10.29 -13.68
CA THR A 464 -9.46 -10.17 -15.04
C THR A 464 -10.18 -9.01 -15.70
N SER A 465 -9.55 -8.36 -16.66
CA SER A 465 -10.10 -7.15 -17.25
C SER A 465 -10.66 -7.33 -18.66
N THR A 466 -10.16 -8.30 -19.44
CA THR A 466 -10.72 -8.61 -20.74
C THR A 466 -11.38 -9.98 -20.76
N GLY A 467 -12.56 -10.08 -21.36
CA GLY A 467 -13.17 -11.38 -21.63
C GLY A 467 -12.37 -12.15 -22.69
N ALA A 468 -12.00 -13.36 -22.38
CA ALA A 468 -11.68 -14.50 -23.25
C ALA A 468 -10.87 -14.27 -24.56
N THR A 469 -10.21 -13.16 -24.79
CA THR A 469 -9.29 -12.99 -25.92
C THR A 469 -7.90 -13.49 -25.55
N PRO A 470 -7.14 -14.09 -26.48
CA PRO A 470 -5.73 -14.44 -26.24
C PRO A 470 -4.95 -13.15 -25.95
N GLY A 471 -4.33 -13.09 -24.76
CA GLY A 471 -3.67 -11.90 -24.22
C GLY A 471 -4.56 -11.24 -23.17
N HIS A 472 -4.35 -11.63 -21.91
CA HIS A 472 -4.97 -10.98 -20.76
C HIS A 472 -4.30 -9.62 -20.49
N ASP A 473 -5.03 -8.72 -19.86
CA ASP A 473 -4.45 -7.50 -19.31
C ASP A 473 -3.55 -7.85 -18.13
N ASP A 474 -2.38 -7.21 -18.06
CA ASP A 474 -1.46 -7.42 -16.95
C ASP A 474 -1.58 -6.25 -15.98
N PHE A 475 -2.00 -6.53 -14.76
CA PHE A 475 -1.85 -5.60 -13.66
C PHE A 475 -0.38 -5.55 -13.25
N VAL A 476 0.19 -4.35 -13.23
CA VAL A 476 1.63 -4.16 -12.91
C VAL A 476 1.80 -3.66 -11.50
N GLU A 477 1.01 -2.66 -11.12
CA GLU A 477 1.09 -1.99 -9.83
C GLU A 477 -0.31 -1.61 -9.37
N ILE A 478 -0.54 -1.63 -8.06
CA ILE A 478 -1.79 -1.22 -7.44
C ILE A 478 -1.49 -0.41 -6.19
N VAL A 479 -2.19 0.69 -6.00
CA VAL A 479 -1.98 1.58 -4.86
C VAL A 479 -3.31 2.17 -4.40
N THR A 480 -3.48 2.33 -3.10
CA THR A 480 -4.63 3.03 -2.52
C THR A 480 -4.23 4.45 -2.17
N ALA A 481 -5.03 5.42 -2.59
CA ALA A 481 -4.83 6.85 -2.36
C ALA A 481 -6.14 7.50 -1.91
N SER A 482 -6.05 8.57 -1.12
CA SER A 482 -7.20 9.31 -0.61
C SER A 482 -7.43 10.62 -1.37
N ASP A 483 -8.68 10.93 -1.66
CA ASP A 483 -9.09 12.25 -2.17
C ASP A 483 -9.33 13.26 -1.03
N GLY A 484 -9.04 12.89 0.22
CA GLY A 484 -9.30 13.66 1.44
C GLY A 484 -10.66 13.35 2.08
N ILE A 485 -11.52 12.59 1.44
CA ILE A 485 -12.83 12.15 1.94
C ILE A 485 -12.93 10.62 1.90
N SER A 486 -12.51 10.01 0.81
CA SER A 486 -12.64 8.57 0.52
C SER A 486 -11.32 7.98 0.05
N PHE A 487 -11.18 6.66 0.19
CA PHE A 487 -10.06 5.91 -0.37
C PHE A 487 -10.42 5.35 -1.75
N HIS A 488 -9.48 5.42 -2.67
CA HIS A 488 -9.61 4.93 -4.03
C HIS A 488 -8.44 4.00 -4.37
N THR A 489 -8.75 2.88 -4.96
CA THR A 489 -7.74 1.96 -5.48
C THR A 489 -7.42 2.32 -6.93
N LEU A 490 -6.14 2.48 -7.22
CA LEU A 490 -5.59 2.79 -8.53
C LEU A 490 -4.79 1.60 -9.03
N ALA A 491 -4.96 1.28 -10.29
CA ALA A 491 -4.25 0.22 -10.97
C ALA A 491 -3.46 0.77 -12.16
N PHE A 492 -2.24 0.30 -12.32
CA PHE A 492 -1.42 0.48 -13.52
C PHE A 492 -1.50 -0.81 -14.32
N VAL A 493 -2.16 -0.76 -15.46
CA VAL A 493 -2.54 -1.95 -16.23
C VAL A 493 -1.93 -1.87 -17.63
N ARG A 494 -1.20 -2.90 -18.04
CA ARG A 494 -0.81 -3.09 -19.44
C ARG A 494 -1.95 -3.76 -20.18
N ARG A 495 -2.49 -3.05 -21.17
CA ARG A 495 -3.59 -3.58 -21.97
C ARG A 495 -3.13 -3.92 -23.38
N PRO A 496 -3.51 -5.08 -23.93
CA PRO A 496 -3.18 -5.46 -25.30
C PRO A 496 -3.57 -4.38 -26.32
N GLY A 497 -2.63 -3.99 -27.16
CA GLY A 497 -2.85 -2.99 -28.21
C GLY A 497 -2.80 -1.53 -27.74
N PHE A 498 -2.33 -1.26 -26.53
CA PHE A 498 -1.98 0.07 -26.05
C PHE A 498 -0.47 0.16 -25.80
N SER A 499 0.10 1.34 -25.96
CA SER A 499 1.50 1.61 -25.61
C SER A 499 1.61 2.02 -24.14
N GLY A 500 2.59 1.49 -23.42
CA GLY A 500 2.79 1.77 -22.01
C GLY A 500 1.71 1.14 -21.13
N MET A 501 1.43 1.79 -20.00
CA MET A 501 0.40 1.38 -19.04
C MET A 501 -0.77 2.35 -19.07
N CYS A 502 -1.97 1.85 -18.78
CA CYS A 502 -3.14 2.66 -18.47
C CYS A 502 -3.19 2.87 -16.96
N VAL A 503 -3.29 4.12 -16.52
CA VAL A 503 -3.62 4.45 -15.13
C VAL A 503 -5.13 4.48 -15.01
N GLU A 504 -5.65 3.67 -14.10
CA GLU A 504 -7.08 3.45 -13.93
C GLU A 504 -7.46 3.49 -12.48
N ARG A 505 -8.66 3.96 -12.18
CA ARG A 505 -9.21 4.06 -10.82
C ARG A 505 -10.38 3.11 -10.68
N LEU A 506 -10.38 2.28 -9.63
CA LEU A 506 -11.54 1.49 -9.26
C LEU A 506 -12.67 2.44 -8.85
N THR A 507 -13.83 2.27 -9.44
CA THR A 507 -15.00 3.10 -9.12
C THR A 507 -15.61 2.69 -7.79
N HIS A 508 -16.44 3.56 -7.20
CA HIS A 508 -16.99 3.30 -5.87
C HIS A 508 -17.88 2.05 -5.87
N THR A 509 -17.78 1.24 -4.81
CA THR A 509 -18.43 -0.07 -4.73
C THR A 509 -19.96 0.00 -4.68
N PHE A 510 -20.52 0.96 -3.93
CA PHE A 510 -21.98 1.03 -3.70
C PHE A 510 -22.65 2.22 -4.35
N VAL A 511 -21.94 3.31 -4.54
CA VAL A 511 -22.48 4.58 -5.06
C VAL A 511 -21.69 5.00 -6.27
N ASP A 512 -22.21 4.72 -7.45
CA ASP A 512 -21.70 5.26 -8.70
C ASP A 512 -22.82 6.06 -9.37
N THR A 513 -22.60 7.36 -9.49
CA THR A 513 -23.56 8.29 -10.11
C THR A 513 -23.49 8.33 -11.62
N ALA A 514 -22.56 7.58 -12.22
CA ALA A 514 -22.42 7.50 -13.67
C ALA A 514 -23.72 6.99 -14.32
N LEU A 515 -24.03 7.51 -15.50
CA LEU A 515 -25.20 7.14 -16.27
C LEU A 515 -26.51 7.20 -15.44
N ASN A 516 -26.71 8.24 -14.64
CA ASN A 516 -27.88 8.41 -13.77
C ASN A 516 -28.08 7.24 -12.76
N GLY A 517 -26.99 6.65 -12.26
CA GLY A 517 -27.04 5.59 -11.26
C GLY A 517 -26.98 4.16 -11.80
N ILE A 518 -26.86 3.96 -13.12
CA ILE A 518 -26.61 2.63 -13.69
C ILE A 518 -25.24 2.09 -13.25
N GLY A 519 -24.26 3.00 -13.05
CA GLY A 519 -22.92 2.67 -12.59
C GLY A 519 -21.95 2.26 -13.71
N ARG A 520 -20.67 2.16 -13.36
CA ARG A 520 -19.58 1.78 -14.26
C ARG A 520 -19.26 0.30 -14.16
N TYR A 521 -19.61 -0.48 -15.20
CA TYR A 521 -19.32 -1.93 -15.31
C TYR A 521 -18.64 -2.28 -16.62
N LEU A 522 -17.89 -1.32 -17.20
CA LEU A 522 -16.95 -1.52 -18.30
C LEU A 522 -15.56 -1.06 -17.86
N ASP A 523 -14.57 -1.93 -18.00
CA ASP A 523 -13.20 -1.62 -17.64
C ASP A 523 -12.54 -0.63 -18.60
N SER A 524 -11.55 0.11 -18.08
CA SER A 524 -10.86 1.17 -18.83
C SER A 524 -11.85 2.15 -19.45
N SER A 525 -12.93 2.44 -18.73
CA SER A 525 -14.06 3.19 -19.25
C SER A 525 -13.86 4.69 -19.19
N ILE A 526 -14.50 5.37 -20.12
CA ILE A 526 -14.67 6.82 -20.12
C ILE A 526 -16.17 7.16 -20.26
N GLU A 527 -16.56 8.22 -19.60
CA GLU A 527 -17.89 8.81 -19.72
C GLU A 527 -17.85 9.97 -20.72
N VAL A 528 -18.84 10.02 -21.63
CA VAL A 528 -19.01 11.11 -22.57
C VAL A 528 -20.46 11.59 -22.49
N ALA A 529 -20.62 12.87 -22.16
CA ALA A 529 -21.93 13.51 -22.03
C ALA A 529 -22.21 14.46 -23.20
N SER A 530 -23.49 14.56 -23.55
CA SER A 530 -24.04 15.58 -24.43
C SER A 530 -25.11 16.38 -23.67
N GLY A 531 -25.26 17.64 -23.97
CA GLY A 531 -26.32 18.47 -23.33
C GLY A 531 -27.73 18.05 -23.65
N THR A 532 -27.93 17.28 -24.74
CA THR A 532 -29.22 16.85 -25.27
C THR A 532 -29.19 15.37 -25.66
N ASP A 533 -30.38 14.76 -25.76
CA ASP A 533 -30.49 13.39 -26.25
C ASP A 533 -30.00 13.31 -27.70
N THR A 534 -28.97 12.51 -27.93
CA THR A 534 -28.34 12.36 -29.26
C THR A 534 -27.94 10.89 -29.49
N ARG A 535 -27.67 10.58 -30.78
CA ARG A 535 -27.06 9.31 -31.19
C ARG A 535 -25.59 9.46 -31.58
N SER A 536 -25.04 10.68 -31.55
CA SER A 536 -23.65 10.93 -31.90
C SER A 536 -22.94 11.66 -30.79
N PHE A 537 -21.86 11.07 -30.27
CA PHE A 537 -21.04 11.61 -29.20
C PHE A 537 -19.61 11.84 -29.70
N THR A 538 -19.08 13.01 -29.47
CA THR A 538 -17.70 13.35 -29.87
C THR A 538 -16.84 13.71 -28.71
N SER A 539 -15.69 13.03 -28.60
CA SER A 539 -14.68 13.31 -27.56
C SER A 539 -13.31 12.86 -28.04
N PRO A 540 -12.24 13.63 -27.82
CA PRO A 540 -10.87 13.21 -28.13
C PRO A 540 -10.50 11.87 -27.47
N LYS A 541 -11.04 11.58 -26.29
CA LYS A 541 -10.78 10.34 -25.56
C LYS A 541 -11.34 9.08 -26.25
N LEU A 542 -12.30 9.22 -27.18
CA LEU A 542 -12.87 8.10 -27.92
C LEU A 542 -11.90 7.47 -28.92
N SER A 543 -10.93 8.24 -29.43
CA SER A 543 -9.95 7.75 -30.40
C SER A 543 -9.19 6.51 -29.92
N ARG A 544 -9.04 6.34 -28.62
CA ARG A 544 -8.35 5.18 -28.04
C ARG A 544 -9.05 3.83 -28.29
N TYR A 545 -10.36 3.84 -28.55
CA TYR A 545 -11.15 2.63 -28.78
C TYR A 545 -11.33 2.28 -30.25
N VAL A 546 -10.82 3.08 -31.18
CA VAL A 546 -10.93 2.81 -32.63
C VAL A 546 -10.29 1.46 -32.96
N GLY A 547 -11.05 0.57 -33.60
CA GLY A 547 -10.59 -0.78 -33.95
C GLY A 547 -10.44 -1.74 -32.78
N LYS A 548 -10.95 -1.40 -31.59
CA LYS A 548 -10.94 -2.24 -30.39
C LYS A 548 -12.33 -2.80 -30.09
N PRO A 549 -12.45 -3.96 -29.38
CA PRO A 549 -13.73 -4.56 -29.01
C PRO A 549 -14.37 -3.82 -27.82
N ALA A 550 -14.58 -2.52 -27.95
CA ALA A 550 -15.20 -1.71 -26.92
C ALA A 550 -16.73 -1.87 -26.95
N HIS A 551 -17.35 -1.69 -25.78
CA HIS A 551 -18.80 -1.67 -25.60
C HIS A 551 -19.24 -0.29 -25.13
N VAL A 552 -20.53 -0.01 -25.36
CA VAL A 552 -21.21 1.22 -24.95
C VAL A 552 -22.38 0.87 -24.06
N VAL A 553 -22.55 1.64 -22.99
CA VAL A 553 -23.77 1.67 -22.18
C VAL A 553 -24.32 3.09 -22.21
N THR A 554 -25.61 3.23 -22.35
CA THR A 554 -26.28 4.54 -22.35
C THR A 554 -26.96 4.81 -21.00
N ASP A 555 -27.27 6.08 -20.73
CA ASP A 555 -28.06 6.49 -19.55
C ASP A 555 -29.53 6.01 -19.60
N LYS A 556 -29.93 5.34 -20.69
CA LYS A 556 -31.24 4.69 -20.87
C LYS A 556 -31.19 3.17 -20.62
N GLY A 557 -29.99 2.63 -20.30
CA GLY A 557 -29.79 1.19 -20.10
C GLY A 557 -29.57 0.37 -21.35
N ASP A 558 -29.49 0.98 -22.53
CA ASP A 558 -29.12 0.27 -23.74
C ASP A 558 -27.65 -0.05 -23.76
N HIS A 559 -27.28 -1.24 -24.22
CA HIS A 559 -25.85 -1.64 -24.33
C HIS A 559 -25.62 -2.36 -25.69
N PHE A 560 -24.45 -2.12 -26.27
CA PHE A 560 -24.05 -2.70 -27.56
C PHE A 560 -22.55 -2.53 -27.83
N SER A 561 -22.04 -3.21 -28.86
CA SER A 561 -20.66 -3.02 -29.31
C SER A 561 -20.48 -1.61 -29.89
N ALA A 562 -19.39 -0.95 -29.53
CA ALA A 562 -19.11 0.42 -29.92
C ALA A 562 -18.75 0.52 -31.40
N SER A 563 -19.41 1.48 -32.11
CA SER A 563 -19.01 1.90 -33.43
C SER A 563 -18.39 3.28 -33.38
N ILE A 564 -17.04 3.32 -33.39
CA ILE A 564 -16.25 4.53 -33.21
C ILE A 564 -15.40 4.79 -34.46
N THR A 565 -15.55 6.00 -35.01
CA THR A 565 -14.72 6.48 -36.12
C THR A 565 -14.04 7.78 -35.73
N GLY A 566 -12.70 7.75 -35.65
CA GLY A 566 -11.93 8.89 -35.15
C GLY A 566 -12.29 9.23 -33.70
N ASN A 567 -12.84 10.40 -33.47
CA ASN A 567 -13.28 10.90 -32.17
C ASN A 567 -14.79 10.81 -31.94
N THR A 568 -15.54 10.14 -32.85
CA THR A 568 -17.00 10.12 -32.82
C THR A 568 -17.51 8.70 -32.62
N LEU A 569 -18.39 8.54 -31.64
CA LEU A 569 -19.20 7.35 -31.38
C LEU A 569 -20.58 7.56 -31.99
N THR A 570 -21.07 6.60 -32.76
CA THR A 570 -22.43 6.60 -33.31
C THR A 570 -23.23 5.45 -32.72
N LEU A 571 -24.37 5.76 -32.09
CA LEU A 571 -25.30 4.76 -31.59
C LEU A 571 -26.08 4.11 -32.76
N PRO A 572 -26.44 2.82 -32.68
CA PRO A 572 -27.30 2.15 -33.63
C PRO A 572 -28.65 2.86 -33.77
N ALA A 573 -29.28 2.73 -34.94
CA ALA A 573 -30.61 3.31 -35.16
C ALA A 573 -31.69 2.76 -34.23
N THR A 574 -31.51 1.53 -33.75
CA THR A 574 -32.37 0.84 -32.77
C THR A 574 -32.21 1.33 -31.35
N ALA A 575 -31.10 2.00 -31.03
CA ALA A 575 -30.83 2.53 -29.69
C ALA A 575 -31.67 3.76 -29.40
N THR A 576 -32.06 3.93 -28.15
CA THR A 576 -32.69 5.15 -27.66
C THR A 576 -31.68 6.31 -27.69
N PRO A 577 -32.02 7.51 -28.18
CA PRO A 577 -31.15 8.68 -28.03
C PRO A 577 -30.85 8.93 -26.56
N ALA A 578 -29.59 9.23 -26.27
CA ALA A 578 -29.08 9.32 -24.91
C ALA A 578 -28.38 10.66 -24.64
N LYS A 579 -28.30 11.07 -23.37
CA LYS A 579 -27.54 12.25 -22.95
C LYS A 579 -26.11 11.89 -22.51
N GLN A 580 -25.94 10.69 -22.02
CA GLN A 580 -24.65 10.21 -21.51
C GLN A 580 -24.40 8.80 -22.00
N VAL A 581 -23.14 8.51 -22.30
CA VAL A 581 -22.66 7.18 -22.66
C VAL A 581 -21.38 6.84 -21.93
N LEU A 582 -21.27 5.59 -21.52
CA LEU A 582 -20.06 4.99 -21.00
C LEU A 582 -19.47 4.09 -22.08
N VAL A 583 -18.18 4.26 -22.38
CA VAL A 583 -17.46 3.44 -23.36
C VAL A 583 -16.29 2.77 -22.68
N GLY A 584 -16.15 1.46 -22.84
CA GLY A 584 -15.07 0.70 -22.20
C GLY A 584 -15.01 -0.74 -22.67
N PHE A 585 -14.22 -1.56 -22.00
CA PHE A 585 -14.07 -2.97 -22.33
C PHE A 585 -14.95 -3.83 -21.41
N PRO A 586 -15.70 -4.82 -21.98
CA PRO A 586 -16.52 -5.72 -21.19
C PRO A 586 -15.64 -6.67 -20.38
N TYR A 587 -16.07 -7.02 -19.20
CA TYR A 587 -15.52 -8.08 -18.39
C TYR A 587 -16.63 -8.95 -17.80
N TYR A 588 -16.35 -10.21 -17.53
CA TYR A 588 -17.35 -11.18 -17.12
C TYR A 588 -17.28 -11.44 -15.63
N PHE A 589 -18.44 -11.39 -14.97
CA PHE A 589 -18.61 -11.97 -13.65
C PHE A 589 -18.87 -13.46 -13.79
N ARG A 590 -18.13 -14.31 -13.09
CA ARG A 590 -18.29 -15.76 -13.10
C ARG A 590 -18.21 -16.30 -11.67
N LEU A 591 -19.20 -17.09 -11.32
CA LEU A 591 -19.22 -17.87 -10.08
C LEU A 591 -19.50 -19.32 -10.41
N ARG A 592 -18.60 -20.24 -10.05
CA ARG A 592 -18.80 -21.67 -10.23
C ARG A 592 -18.86 -22.34 -8.86
N THR A 593 -19.96 -23.03 -8.58
CA THR A 593 -20.15 -23.76 -7.32
C THR A 593 -19.24 -25.00 -7.26
N HIS A 594 -19.14 -25.60 -6.08
CA HIS A 594 -18.64 -26.95 -5.94
C HIS A 594 -19.60 -27.96 -6.58
N GLY A 595 -19.16 -29.21 -6.75
CA GLY A 595 -20.01 -30.26 -7.26
C GLY A 595 -21.25 -30.48 -6.36
N LEU A 596 -22.37 -30.82 -6.98
CA LEU A 596 -23.64 -31.01 -6.25
C LEU A 596 -23.55 -32.03 -5.12
N GLU A 597 -22.72 -33.08 -5.26
CA GLU A 597 -22.50 -34.03 -4.18
C GLU A 597 -21.80 -33.44 -2.95
N VAL A 598 -20.91 -32.52 -3.14
CA VAL A 598 -20.22 -31.84 -2.05
C VAL A 598 -21.20 -30.94 -1.30
N LEU A 599 -22.05 -30.24 -2.04
CA LEU A 599 -23.09 -29.37 -1.47
C LEU A 599 -24.19 -30.16 -0.76
N ALA A 600 -24.45 -31.40 -1.21
CA ALA A 600 -25.50 -32.28 -0.69
C ALA A 600 -25.09 -33.11 0.53
N GLU A 601 -23.84 -33.07 0.98
CA GLU A 601 -23.22 -33.76 2.14
C GLU A 601 -23.46 -35.27 2.28
N THR A 602 -24.71 -35.69 2.24
CA THR A 602 -25.12 -37.10 2.54
C THR A 602 -25.22 -37.96 1.29
N GLU A 603 -25.03 -37.39 0.11
CA GLU A 603 -25.37 -38.01 -1.16
C GLU A 603 -24.15 -38.35 -2.02
N LEU A 604 -22.97 -38.44 -1.39
CA LEU A 604 -21.72 -38.83 -2.05
C LEU A 604 -21.88 -40.20 -2.75
N GLY A 605 -21.51 -40.24 -4.03
CA GLY A 605 -21.57 -41.47 -4.86
C GLY A 605 -22.95 -41.76 -5.42
N ARG A 606 -23.96 -40.90 -5.25
CA ARG A 606 -25.26 -41.03 -5.92
C ARG A 606 -25.31 -40.21 -7.21
N LYS A 607 -26.18 -40.59 -8.11
CA LYS A 607 -26.54 -39.78 -9.27
C LYS A 607 -27.48 -38.68 -8.82
N LEU A 608 -27.16 -37.42 -9.18
CA LEU A 608 -27.96 -36.28 -8.87
C LEU A 608 -28.53 -35.65 -10.16
N GLN A 609 -29.76 -35.21 -10.12
CA GLN A 609 -30.43 -34.50 -11.18
C GLN A 609 -30.87 -33.12 -10.63
N LEU A 610 -30.35 -32.05 -11.20
CA LEU A 610 -30.75 -30.69 -10.88
C LEU A 610 -32.11 -30.42 -11.53
N THR A 611 -33.12 -30.04 -10.74
CA THR A 611 -34.47 -29.76 -11.25
C THR A 611 -34.72 -28.27 -11.37
N HIS A 612 -34.32 -27.48 -10.36
CA HIS A 612 -34.47 -26.02 -10.38
C HIS A 612 -33.27 -25.36 -9.72
N VAL A 613 -32.92 -24.18 -10.22
CA VAL A 613 -31.98 -23.25 -9.63
C VAL A 613 -32.70 -21.94 -9.35
N VAL A 614 -32.71 -21.50 -8.12
CA VAL A 614 -33.29 -20.21 -7.71
C VAL A 614 -32.19 -19.38 -7.11
N GLY A 615 -32.01 -18.15 -7.59
CA GLY A 615 -31.07 -17.18 -7.04
C GLY A 615 -31.81 -16.06 -6.34
N MET A 616 -31.33 -15.68 -5.17
CA MET A 616 -31.76 -14.44 -4.51
C MET A 616 -30.77 -13.33 -4.87
N PHE A 617 -31.29 -12.29 -5.48
CA PHE A 617 -30.50 -11.15 -5.94
C PHE A 617 -30.97 -9.85 -5.28
N TYR A 618 -30.03 -8.92 -5.10
CA TYR A 618 -30.28 -7.59 -4.58
C TYR A 618 -29.75 -6.56 -5.57
N ASP A 619 -30.52 -5.51 -5.87
CA ASP A 619 -30.11 -4.37 -6.71
C ASP A 619 -29.32 -4.82 -7.96
N THR A 620 -29.89 -5.79 -8.71
CA THR A 620 -29.23 -6.44 -9.83
C THR A 620 -29.86 -6.01 -11.14
N TYR A 621 -29.00 -5.67 -12.11
CA TYR A 621 -29.37 -5.32 -13.47
C TYR A 621 -28.75 -6.32 -14.46
N GLY A 622 -29.38 -6.50 -15.62
CA GLY A 622 -28.82 -7.32 -16.70
C GLY A 622 -29.29 -8.76 -16.67
N ARG A 623 -28.72 -9.56 -17.58
CA ARG A 623 -29.04 -10.97 -17.77
C ARG A 623 -27.96 -11.84 -17.16
N LEU A 624 -28.37 -12.82 -16.36
CA LEU A 624 -27.51 -13.91 -15.94
C LEU A 624 -27.59 -15.02 -16.98
N GLN A 625 -26.47 -15.58 -17.36
CA GLN A 625 -26.39 -16.67 -18.32
C GLN A 625 -25.71 -17.85 -17.63
N ASP A 626 -26.33 -19.04 -17.76
CA ASP A 626 -25.68 -20.29 -17.36
C ASP A 626 -24.83 -20.79 -18.54
N ASP A 627 -23.52 -20.84 -18.34
CA ASP A 627 -22.59 -21.52 -19.24
C ASP A 627 -22.07 -22.76 -18.48
N SER A 628 -22.88 -23.83 -18.41
CA SER A 628 -22.41 -25.10 -17.84
C SER A 628 -21.21 -25.61 -18.66
N VAL A 629 -20.05 -25.66 -18.03
CA VAL A 629 -18.82 -26.16 -18.66
C VAL A 629 -18.83 -27.66 -18.66
N GLY A 630 -18.87 -28.24 -19.81
CA GLY A 630 -18.72 -29.67 -20.07
C GLY A 630 -20.03 -30.38 -20.35
N ASP A 631 -20.24 -30.63 -21.61
CA ASP A 631 -21.25 -31.47 -22.26
C ASP A 631 -22.74 -31.22 -21.97
N SER A 632 -23.33 -30.47 -22.88
CA SER A 632 -24.67 -30.61 -23.45
C SER A 632 -25.91 -30.50 -22.54
N ALA A 633 -25.84 -29.85 -21.40
CA ALA A 633 -27.05 -29.31 -20.77
C ALA A 633 -26.88 -27.82 -20.53
N LYS A 634 -27.17 -27.02 -21.52
CA LYS A 634 -27.36 -25.56 -21.34
C LYS A 634 -28.63 -25.38 -20.51
N VAL A 635 -28.50 -25.20 -19.23
CA VAL A 635 -29.56 -24.57 -18.45
C VAL A 635 -29.49 -23.09 -18.83
N ALA A 636 -30.25 -22.70 -19.83
CA ALA A 636 -30.43 -21.29 -20.14
C ALA A 636 -31.14 -20.66 -18.94
N LEU A 637 -30.45 -19.86 -18.16
CA LEU A 637 -31.06 -19.01 -17.16
C LEU A 637 -31.91 -17.97 -17.90
N VAL A 638 -33.13 -18.34 -18.21
CA VAL A 638 -34.13 -17.40 -18.76
C VAL A 638 -34.61 -16.58 -17.57
N VAL A 639 -34.00 -15.42 -17.39
CA VAL A 639 -34.62 -14.38 -16.57
C VAL A 639 -36.04 -14.17 -17.15
N PRO A 640 -37.10 -14.32 -16.34
CA PRO A 640 -38.46 -14.12 -16.85
C PRO A 640 -38.55 -12.82 -17.66
N GLN A 641 -39.20 -12.86 -18.80
CA GLN A 641 -39.50 -11.67 -19.59
C GLN A 641 -40.18 -10.63 -18.67
N GLY A 642 -39.48 -9.62 -18.28
CA GLY A 642 -39.95 -8.62 -17.32
C GLY A 642 -38.83 -7.92 -16.54
N VAL A 643 -37.66 -8.52 -16.44
CA VAL A 643 -36.43 -7.84 -15.98
C VAL A 643 -35.67 -7.40 -17.24
N THR A 644 -36.35 -6.77 -18.15
CA THR A 644 -35.72 -5.91 -19.18
C THR A 644 -35.05 -4.78 -18.41
N ALA A 645 -33.89 -4.34 -18.93
CA ALA A 645 -33.20 -3.15 -18.49
C ALA A 645 -34.21 -2.09 -18.03
N ARG A 646 -34.36 -1.94 -16.72
CA ARG A 646 -35.23 -0.90 -16.17
C ARG A 646 -34.62 0.42 -16.55
N SER A 647 -35.43 1.33 -17.03
CA SER A 647 -35.03 2.71 -17.12
C SER A 647 -34.45 3.16 -15.78
N ALA A 648 -33.42 3.97 -15.77
CA ALA A 648 -32.66 4.45 -14.62
C ALA A 648 -33.49 5.08 -13.47
N SER A 649 -34.82 5.11 -13.58
CA SER A 649 -35.74 5.68 -12.59
C SER A 649 -36.35 4.68 -11.62
N THR A 650 -36.07 3.40 -11.74
CA THR A 650 -36.61 2.37 -10.82
C THR A 650 -35.49 1.49 -10.30
N SER A 651 -34.92 1.88 -9.18
CA SER A 651 -34.12 0.97 -8.35
C SER A 651 -35.02 -0.14 -7.82
N LEU A 652 -34.60 -1.40 -7.91
CA LEU A 652 -35.16 -2.48 -7.14
C LEU A 652 -34.78 -2.26 -5.68
N ALA A 653 -35.60 -1.52 -4.95
CA ALA A 653 -35.52 -1.47 -3.51
C ALA A 653 -36.20 -2.75 -2.97
N GLY A 654 -35.44 -3.85 -2.87
CA GLY A 654 -35.99 -5.07 -2.30
C GLY A 654 -35.22 -6.34 -2.69
N GLU A 655 -35.41 -7.39 -1.95
CA GLU A 655 -34.94 -8.73 -2.23
C GLU A 655 -35.84 -9.34 -3.32
N ASP A 656 -35.26 -9.71 -4.46
CA ASP A 656 -35.99 -10.38 -5.54
C ASP A 656 -35.55 -11.86 -5.61
N LEU A 657 -36.50 -12.77 -5.45
CA LEU A 657 -36.33 -14.19 -5.73
C LEU A 657 -36.54 -14.42 -7.23
N VAL A 658 -35.48 -14.79 -7.92
CA VAL A 658 -35.53 -15.08 -9.34
C VAL A 658 -35.29 -16.58 -9.57
N THR A 659 -36.25 -17.26 -10.16
CA THR A 659 -36.03 -18.64 -10.65
C THR A 659 -35.11 -18.57 -11.85
N LEU A 660 -33.89 -19.10 -11.71
CA LEU A 660 -32.84 -19.04 -12.71
C LEU A 660 -32.96 -20.13 -13.77
N GLY A 661 -33.80 -21.13 -13.56
CA GLY A 661 -34.12 -22.16 -14.54
C GLY A 661 -34.87 -23.33 -13.92
N GLY A 662 -35.73 -23.94 -14.72
CA GLY A 662 -36.30 -25.25 -14.49
C GLY A 662 -35.71 -26.20 -15.53
N CYS A 663 -35.18 -27.34 -15.09
CA CYS A 663 -34.80 -28.38 -16.01
C CYS A 663 -36.05 -29.16 -16.40
N ASP A 664 -36.38 -29.21 -17.69
CA ASP A 664 -37.38 -30.14 -18.18
C ASP A 664 -37.00 -31.59 -17.80
N VAL A 665 -37.99 -32.46 -17.69
CA VAL A 665 -37.94 -33.82 -17.18
C VAL A 665 -36.87 -34.69 -17.86
N ASP A 666 -36.31 -34.27 -18.97
CA ASP A 666 -35.34 -35.01 -19.80
C ASP A 666 -33.86 -34.68 -19.57
N THR A 667 -33.51 -33.90 -18.53
CA THR A 667 -32.08 -33.71 -18.21
C THR A 667 -31.48 -35.01 -17.74
N PRO A 668 -30.40 -35.51 -18.38
CA PRO A 668 -29.81 -36.77 -17.97
C PRO A 668 -29.24 -36.69 -16.56
N TRP A 669 -29.41 -37.77 -15.79
CA TRP A 669 -28.77 -37.94 -14.51
C TRP A 669 -27.25 -37.81 -14.68
N LYS A 670 -26.64 -36.82 -14.08
CA LYS A 670 -25.21 -36.56 -14.18
C LYS A 670 -24.44 -37.18 -13.02
N ASN A 671 -23.19 -37.49 -13.27
CA ASN A 671 -22.24 -37.89 -12.25
C ASN A 671 -22.00 -36.69 -11.30
N ALA A 672 -21.56 -37.00 -10.15
CA ALA A 672 -21.28 -36.23 -8.99
C ALA A 672 -20.48 -34.92 -9.17
N ASP A 673 -19.72 -34.77 -10.24
CA ASP A 673 -18.93 -33.56 -10.56
C ASP A 673 -19.73 -32.43 -11.23
N ALA A 674 -21.05 -32.51 -11.30
CA ALA A 674 -21.87 -31.46 -11.88
C ALA A 674 -21.75 -30.17 -11.06
N THR A 675 -21.14 -29.14 -11.66
CA THR A 675 -21.03 -27.78 -11.08
C THR A 675 -22.01 -26.84 -11.77
N ILE A 676 -22.45 -25.82 -11.07
CA ILE A 676 -23.27 -24.74 -11.62
C ILE A 676 -22.36 -23.54 -11.79
N GLU A 677 -22.43 -22.93 -12.97
CA GLU A 677 -21.70 -21.70 -13.24
C GLU A 677 -22.67 -20.58 -13.62
N LEU A 678 -22.61 -19.50 -12.84
CA LEU A 678 -23.32 -18.25 -13.12
C LEU A 678 -22.38 -17.29 -13.84
N VAL A 679 -22.80 -16.82 -15.00
CA VAL A 679 -22.03 -15.86 -15.81
C VAL A 679 -22.87 -14.64 -16.11
N SER A 680 -22.39 -13.46 -15.77
CA SER A 680 -22.93 -12.20 -16.24
C SER A 680 -21.98 -11.54 -17.22
N LYS A 681 -22.40 -11.47 -18.48
CA LYS A 681 -21.66 -10.83 -19.58
C LYS A 681 -22.07 -9.37 -19.78
N ASP A 682 -23.24 -8.99 -19.29
CA ASP A 682 -23.79 -7.66 -19.44
C ASP A 682 -23.05 -6.65 -18.53
N PRO A 683 -22.87 -5.41 -18.99
CA PRO A 683 -22.11 -4.40 -18.26
C PRO A 683 -22.96 -3.71 -17.19
N PHE A 684 -23.57 -4.50 -16.31
CA PHE A 684 -24.45 -4.03 -15.23
C PHE A 684 -24.09 -4.64 -13.89
N LYS A 685 -24.63 -4.04 -12.83
CA LYS A 685 -24.49 -4.49 -11.46
C LYS A 685 -25.18 -5.83 -11.23
N VAL A 686 -24.49 -6.73 -10.54
CA VAL A 686 -25.03 -8.02 -10.08
C VAL A 686 -24.64 -8.21 -8.63
N VAL A 687 -25.62 -8.46 -7.77
CA VAL A 687 -25.41 -8.83 -6.37
C VAL A 687 -26.18 -10.11 -6.07
N LEU A 688 -25.46 -11.19 -5.80
CA LEU A 688 -26.01 -12.50 -5.45
C LEU A 688 -25.95 -12.68 -3.94
N LEU A 689 -27.10 -12.92 -3.35
CA LEU A 689 -27.22 -13.19 -1.91
C LEU A 689 -27.19 -14.69 -1.60
N GLU A 690 -27.97 -15.49 -2.35
CA GLU A 690 -28.16 -16.92 -2.10
C GLU A 690 -28.46 -17.69 -3.39
N LEU A 691 -28.04 -18.95 -3.41
CA LEU A 691 -28.43 -19.97 -4.41
C LEU A 691 -29.22 -21.10 -3.73
N LEU A 692 -30.40 -21.37 -4.25
CA LEU A 692 -31.22 -22.51 -3.86
C LEU A 692 -31.27 -23.50 -5.01
N LEU A 693 -30.93 -24.75 -4.74
CA LEU A 693 -30.84 -25.83 -5.71
C LEU A 693 -31.84 -26.92 -5.34
N ASP A 694 -32.81 -27.20 -6.20
CA ASP A 694 -33.69 -28.34 -6.04
C ASP A 694 -33.10 -29.55 -6.80
N VAL A 695 -32.88 -30.66 -6.09
CA VAL A 695 -32.13 -31.80 -6.61
C VAL A 695 -32.97 -33.08 -6.41
N ASN A 696 -33.07 -33.90 -7.47
CA ASN A 696 -33.52 -35.27 -7.38
C ASN A 696 -32.32 -36.19 -7.10
N VAL A 697 -32.47 -37.10 -6.18
CA VAL A 697 -31.45 -38.06 -5.77
C VAL A 697 -31.79 -39.44 -6.34
N GLY A 698 -30.89 -40.00 -7.15
CA GLY A 698 -31.05 -41.36 -7.67
C GLY A 698 -30.59 -42.44 -6.69
N THR A 699 -30.81 -43.70 -7.05
CA THR A 699 -30.34 -44.83 -6.28
C THR A 699 -28.81 -44.86 -6.21
N LYS A 700 -28.29 -45.33 -5.07
CA LYS A 700 -26.85 -45.54 -4.86
C LYS A 700 -26.28 -46.37 -6.00
N ARG A 701 -25.15 -45.93 -6.59
CA ARG A 701 -24.45 -46.77 -7.57
C ARG A 701 -23.97 -47.99 -6.84
N GLU A 702 -24.47 -49.18 -7.19
CA GLU A 702 -23.79 -50.41 -6.83
C GLU A 702 -22.42 -50.37 -7.52
N LEU A 703 -21.37 -50.35 -6.72
CA LEU A 703 -20.04 -50.63 -7.21
C LEU A 703 -20.11 -52.05 -7.76
N LEU A 704 -20.30 -52.17 -9.04
CA LEU A 704 -20.06 -53.46 -9.73
C LEU A 704 -18.58 -53.79 -9.57
N GLU A 705 -18.34 -54.95 -8.97
CA GLU A 705 -17.07 -55.66 -8.82
C GLU A 705 -16.19 -55.62 -10.07
#